data_97faf22b11c9135b153d77e8dd47b209
#
_entry.id   97faf22b11c9135b153d77e8dd47b209
#
_cell.length_a   1.000
_cell.length_b   1.000
_cell.length_c   1.000
_cell.angle_alpha   90.00
_cell.angle_beta   90.00
_cell.angle_gamma   90.00
#
_symmetry.space_group_name_H-M   'P 1'
#
loop_
_entity.id
_entity.type
_entity.pdbx_description
1 polymer ?
#
loop_
_entity_poly.entity_id
_entity_poly.type
_entity_poly.pdbx_seq_one_letter_code
_entity_poly.pdbx_strand_id
1 'polypeptide(L)'
;MALPVTLSGRSLAPGFQDTHLFAPRRVALMADPAIAASAVLARNLAAGGFRGALHAVGAPWAGMDHAPDLAALAEAPHLAVLSLPPDGIGPAMDALAARGCFAAVVPGPAPGLAAHCARTGVRAMGEHSFGICIPPLGLNASLSHMAPRPGRLALLCQSSALARAVIDWAEGEAVGFSLIAGIGTNADYGFAGGLDWLARDAPTGAVLLDLRRIKNRRMFISAARATARTRPVVAQRPGHAGRDVADAVMGAALRRAGVLRVQGLEEFLSAAETLGRVKPSLRPGAEGARGDRIAVVSNGLGPGQMAADAALRGGARLAVIPPEARTLLDLALPEGWSGENPLALPAGQGHRLAEAASLLSALAEVDSVVAIHAPAPDEDPEVAAAALAAAAASTGKGGRAAPVLAAWLGQYSAGAQRRALAERGVAVFTTPEAAVQGALHLAQHRRNRAAAAELPSAEVLEVTPDRARVSALFAAARAEGRVQLDEAESLAVLSAYGVPVIPHRAAATLDEAVEAAAELGWPVVLKVLSDALPAKTEVGAVALDLRDAAALRDAAAAMEAGLAAARPGLRPRGWMVQRQAPPGRELRLRLGDDPMFGPWIGFGRGGTAAPIEADESHDLPPLNRALALAMIGRTRVSRLLDGWRDHLPVSREGLAEALVGLSQFAVDFPEVEAAVVNPLRARPEGMEVLDARITLRPPGETGFLAIPPYPASLARPFTTKDGRGVVVRPIRPEDAEGVAAFVRRVPAEDVRYRFFNPLRELPPAQLARLTQIDYDREMAFAAIAGDSIAGTARLVLDGQEGGEFALLIDAAWKRGGLARHMMGRLMDWARGRGLRRIHGQVLAENAGMLRFVQAIGFATRRSEDPEILEASLEL
;
A
#
# COMPACT_ATOMS: atom_id res chain seq x y z
N MET A 1 23.84 -4.09 17.56
CA MET A 1 24.25 -2.66 17.69
C MET A 1 23.51 -1.94 16.54
N ALA A 2 22.40 -1.28 16.83
CA ALA A 2 21.58 -0.63 15.81
C ALA A 2 22.36 0.58 15.28
N LEU A 3 22.70 0.55 13.98
CA LEU A 3 23.24 1.70 13.29
C LEU A 3 22.21 2.84 13.33
N PRO A 4 22.60 4.10 13.57
CA PRO A 4 21.70 5.22 13.50
C PRO A 4 21.22 5.34 12.05
N VAL A 5 19.96 5.02 11.82
CA VAL A 5 19.28 5.42 10.58
C VAL A 5 19.18 6.94 10.65
N THR A 6 20.16 7.62 10.07
CA THR A 6 20.02 9.03 9.75
C THR A 6 18.81 9.15 8.83
N LEU A 7 17.68 9.52 9.41
CA LEU A 7 16.61 10.13 8.66
C LEU A 7 17.21 11.39 8.02
N SER A 8 17.66 11.26 6.77
CA SER A 8 17.90 12.44 5.93
C SER A 8 16.54 13.03 5.51
N GLY A 9 15.67 13.20 6.50
CA GLY A 9 14.53 14.08 6.45
C GLY A 9 15.10 15.47 6.66
N ARG A 10 15.18 16.25 5.58
CA ARG A 10 15.43 17.68 5.67
C ARG A 10 14.48 18.23 6.72
N SER A 11 15.03 18.87 7.76
CA SER A 11 14.30 19.77 8.65
C SER A 11 13.30 20.56 7.80
N LEU A 12 12.01 20.47 8.10
CA LEU A 12 11.05 21.41 7.54
C LEU A 12 11.54 22.78 7.98
N ALA A 13 11.77 23.68 7.02
CA ALA A 13 12.23 25.00 7.33
C ALA A 13 11.29 25.64 8.35
N PRO A 14 11.80 26.36 9.34
CA PRO A 14 10.97 27.09 10.28
C PRO A 14 10.03 28.01 9.49
N GLY A 15 8.70 27.79 9.61
CA GLY A 15 7.68 28.59 8.95
C GLY A 15 6.85 27.91 7.87
N PHE A 16 7.26 26.76 7.30
CA PHE A 16 6.41 26.01 6.35
C PHE A 16 5.30 25.26 7.09
N GLN A 17 4.07 25.36 6.57
CA GLN A 17 2.93 24.54 6.96
C GLN A 17 2.22 24.02 5.71
N ASP A 18 1.73 22.77 5.74
CA ASP A 18 0.98 22.18 4.61
C ASP A 18 -0.26 23.00 4.24
N THR A 19 -0.86 23.70 5.20
CA THR A 19 -1.99 24.63 4.99
C THR A 19 -1.63 25.78 4.03
N HIS A 20 -0.37 26.15 3.91
CA HIS A 20 0.08 27.18 2.96
C HIS A 20 -0.07 26.71 1.51
N LEU A 21 0.10 25.41 1.24
CA LEU A 21 -0.12 24.83 -0.09
C LEU A 21 -1.60 24.51 -0.35
N PHE A 22 -2.30 23.92 0.64
CA PHE A 22 -3.59 23.29 0.40
C PHE A 22 -4.81 24.03 0.97
N ALA A 23 -4.58 25.06 1.78
CA ALA A 23 -5.61 25.93 2.32
C ALA A 23 -5.11 27.38 2.45
N PRO A 24 -4.47 27.94 1.40
CA PRO A 24 -3.93 29.31 1.46
C PRO A 24 -5.06 30.34 1.63
N ARG A 25 -4.76 31.43 2.31
CA ARG A 25 -5.65 32.59 2.43
C ARG A 25 -5.14 33.77 1.61
N ARG A 26 -3.86 33.78 1.23
CA ARG A 26 -3.18 34.82 0.42
C ARG A 26 -2.32 34.11 -0.62
N VAL A 27 -2.51 34.44 -1.87
CA VAL A 27 -1.78 33.89 -3.02
C VAL A 27 -1.13 35.00 -3.82
N ALA A 28 0.15 34.86 -4.17
CA ALA A 28 0.88 35.75 -5.03
C ALA A 28 1.22 35.05 -6.36
N LEU A 29 0.92 35.68 -7.47
CA LEU A 29 1.36 35.30 -8.81
C LEU A 29 2.58 36.14 -9.20
N MET A 30 3.73 35.50 -9.37
CA MET A 30 4.95 36.09 -9.95
C MET A 30 5.13 35.48 -11.33
N ALA A 31 4.73 36.22 -12.36
CA ALA A 31 4.64 35.68 -13.71
C ALA A 31 5.15 36.66 -14.75
N ASP A 32 6.01 36.17 -15.66
CA ASP A 32 6.49 36.91 -16.81
C ASP A 32 5.45 36.90 -17.94
N PRO A 33 4.96 38.06 -18.42
CA PRO A 33 4.00 38.14 -19.52
C PRO A 33 4.49 37.49 -20.83
N ALA A 34 5.80 37.36 -21.04
CA ALA A 34 6.37 36.73 -22.24
C ALA A 34 6.19 35.19 -22.25
N ILE A 35 5.87 34.61 -21.10
CA ILE A 35 5.63 33.16 -20.97
C ILE A 35 4.14 32.86 -21.19
N ALA A 36 3.80 32.10 -22.22
CA ALA A 36 2.41 31.78 -22.56
C ALA A 36 1.60 31.16 -21.40
N ALA A 37 2.23 30.35 -20.56
CA ALA A 37 1.61 29.75 -19.37
C ALA A 37 1.16 30.80 -18.34
N SER A 38 1.82 31.93 -18.28
CA SER A 38 1.50 33.04 -17.33
C SER A 38 0.08 33.56 -17.56
N ALA A 39 -0.31 33.79 -18.82
CA ALA A 39 -1.65 34.25 -19.17
C ALA A 39 -2.74 33.23 -18.80
N VAL A 40 -2.45 31.94 -18.92
CA VAL A 40 -3.39 30.87 -18.51
C VAL A 40 -3.56 30.87 -17.00
N LEU A 41 -2.46 30.94 -16.25
CA LEU A 41 -2.49 30.95 -14.76
C LEU A 41 -3.24 32.21 -14.25
N ALA A 42 -2.94 33.39 -14.80
CA ALA A 42 -3.59 34.61 -14.42
C ALA A 42 -5.10 34.60 -14.68
N ARG A 43 -5.52 34.14 -15.87
CA ARG A 43 -6.94 33.94 -16.20
C ARG A 43 -7.64 32.99 -15.25
N ASN A 44 -7.04 31.82 -14.99
CA ASN A 44 -7.64 30.78 -14.16
C ASN A 44 -7.72 31.24 -12.69
N LEU A 45 -6.73 31.94 -12.16
CA LEU A 45 -6.76 32.49 -10.81
C LEU A 45 -7.87 33.57 -10.69
N ALA A 46 -7.97 34.49 -11.64
CA ALA A 46 -8.99 35.54 -11.63
C ALA A 46 -10.42 34.99 -11.75
N ALA A 47 -10.61 33.95 -12.60
CA ALA A 47 -11.92 33.34 -12.85
C ALA A 47 -12.36 32.36 -11.77
N GLY A 48 -11.46 31.83 -10.93
CA GLY A 48 -11.72 30.73 -10.00
C GLY A 48 -12.66 31.05 -8.83
N GLY A 49 -12.89 32.34 -8.53
CA GLY A 49 -13.74 32.78 -7.41
C GLY A 49 -13.07 32.59 -6.04
N PHE A 50 -11.77 32.63 -5.97
CA PHE A 50 -11.00 32.55 -4.73
C PHE A 50 -11.39 33.63 -3.73
N ARG A 51 -11.75 33.27 -2.51
CA ARG A 51 -12.23 34.18 -1.47
C ARG A 51 -11.12 34.84 -0.64
N GLY A 52 -9.87 34.41 -0.81
CA GLY A 52 -8.69 35.01 -0.15
C GLY A 52 -8.10 36.18 -0.96
N ALA A 53 -7.03 36.77 -0.45
CA ALA A 53 -6.30 37.82 -1.14
C ALA A 53 -5.48 37.25 -2.30
N LEU A 54 -5.58 37.88 -3.47
CA LEU A 54 -4.90 37.49 -4.69
C LEU A 54 -4.09 38.64 -5.25
N HIS A 55 -2.77 38.50 -5.27
CA HIS A 55 -1.84 39.57 -5.68
C HIS A 55 -1.05 39.16 -6.94
N ALA A 56 -0.93 40.11 -7.86
CA ALA A 56 0.03 40.08 -8.97
C ALA A 56 1.29 40.85 -8.57
N VAL A 57 2.43 40.15 -8.49
CA VAL A 57 3.69 40.74 -8.04
C VAL A 57 4.65 40.92 -9.25
N GLY A 58 5.13 42.14 -9.44
CA GLY A 58 5.92 42.53 -10.58
C GLY A 58 5.03 43.01 -11.74
N ALA A 59 4.69 42.10 -12.68
CA ALA A 59 3.79 42.45 -13.78
C ALA A 59 2.31 42.48 -13.32
N PRO A 60 1.52 43.50 -13.75
CA PRO A 60 0.10 43.55 -13.44
C PRO A 60 -0.71 42.50 -14.25
N TRP A 61 -1.71 41.90 -13.61
CA TRP A 61 -2.64 40.96 -14.22
C TRP A 61 -4.09 41.32 -13.87
N ALA A 62 -4.99 41.25 -14.82
CA ALA A 62 -6.40 41.58 -14.60
C ALA A 62 -7.04 40.71 -13.52
N GLY A 63 -7.85 41.29 -12.65
CA GLY A 63 -8.57 40.59 -11.58
C GLY A 63 -7.72 40.29 -10.34
N MET A 64 -6.55 40.91 -10.19
CA MET A 64 -5.65 40.79 -9.04
C MET A 64 -5.17 42.14 -8.54
N ASP A 65 -4.92 42.22 -7.24
CA ASP A 65 -4.28 43.41 -6.65
C ASP A 65 -2.81 43.46 -7.07
N HIS A 66 -2.36 44.55 -7.68
CA HIS A 66 -1.00 44.66 -8.15
C HIS A 66 -0.07 45.20 -7.07
N ALA A 67 1.09 44.54 -6.93
CA ALA A 67 2.21 45.01 -6.13
C ALA A 67 3.50 45.01 -6.98
N PRO A 68 4.34 46.08 -6.94
CA PRO A 68 5.56 46.14 -7.74
C PRO A 68 6.57 45.06 -7.34
N ASP A 69 6.59 44.64 -6.07
CA ASP A 69 7.44 43.61 -5.52
C ASP A 69 6.80 42.99 -4.28
N LEU A 70 7.44 41.95 -3.72
CA LEU A 70 6.96 41.27 -2.49
C LEU A 70 7.02 42.16 -1.24
N ALA A 71 7.91 43.17 -1.19
CA ALA A 71 8.02 44.04 -0.02
C ALA A 71 6.83 45.00 0.09
N ALA A 72 6.23 45.34 -1.04
CA ALA A 72 5.05 46.21 -1.10
C ALA A 72 3.76 45.54 -0.59
N LEU A 73 3.74 44.24 -0.41
CA LEU A 73 2.59 43.51 0.17
C LEU A 73 2.49 43.82 1.67
N ALA A 74 1.28 44.11 2.16
CA ALA A 74 1.04 44.33 3.60
C ALA A 74 1.41 43.07 4.44
N GLU A 75 1.04 41.90 3.96
CA GLU A 75 1.30 40.59 4.60
C GLU A 75 2.01 39.63 3.64
N ALA A 76 2.81 38.70 4.20
CA ALA A 76 3.42 37.64 3.42
C ALA A 76 2.36 36.75 2.76
N PRO A 77 2.50 36.40 1.47
CA PRO A 77 1.63 35.39 0.87
C PRO A 77 1.86 34.03 1.49
N HIS A 78 0.79 33.22 1.62
CA HIS A 78 0.91 31.80 2.03
C HIS A 78 1.50 30.99 0.90
N LEU A 79 1.04 31.20 -0.34
CA LEU A 79 1.42 30.49 -1.54
C LEU A 79 1.89 31.44 -2.63
N ALA A 80 3.02 31.15 -3.27
CA ALA A 80 3.50 31.79 -4.47
C ALA A 80 3.38 30.85 -5.69
N VAL A 81 2.92 31.40 -6.83
CA VAL A 81 2.90 30.73 -8.13
C VAL A 81 3.96 31.39 -9.00
N LEU A 82 4.99 30.64 -9.40
CA LEU A 82 6.17 31.14 -10.10
C LEU A 82 6.14 30.70 -11.57
N SER A 83 5.79 31.62 -12.47
CA SER A 83 5.88 31.42 -13.92
C SER A 83 6.91 32.41 -14.49
N LEU A 84 8.18 32.12 -14.22
CA LEU A 84 9.33 32.95 -14.50
C LEU A 84 10.33 32.22 -15.40
N PRO A 85 11.24 32.93 -16.10
CA PRO A 85 12.40 32.30 -16.74
C PRO A 85 13.24 31.50 -15.73
N PRO A 86 13.98 30.47 -16.18
CA PRO A 86 14.74 29.57 -15.28
C PRO A 86 15.70 30.30 -14.32
N ASP A 87 16.36 31.36 -14.80
CA ASP A 87 17.29 32.19 -14.03
C ASP A 87 16.60 33.11 -13.00
N GLY A 88 15.34 33.42 -13.19
CA GLY A 88 14.50 34.20 -12.28
C GLY A 88 13.99 33.40 -11.06
N ILE A 89 13.96 32.05 -11.12
CA ILE A 89 13.39 31.21 -10.05
C ILE A 89 14.19 31.31 -8.75
N GLY A 90 15.53 31.23 -8.83
CA GLY A 90 16.40 31.31 -7.66
C GLY A 90 16.23 32.63 -6.87
N PRO A 91 16.38 33.78 -7.53
CA PRO A 91 16.12 35.10 -6.90
C PRO A 91 14.71 35.25 -6.32
N ALA A 92 13.68 34.76 -7.04
CA ALA A 92 12.31 34.78 -6.54
C ALA A 92 12.14 33.98 -5.25
N MET A 93 12.75 32.80 -5.15
CA MET A 93 12.72 31.98 -3.94
C MET A 93 13.46 32.61 -2.77
N ASP A 94 14.57 33.33 -3.03
CA ASP A 94 15.26 34.11 -1.99
C ASP A 94 14.37 35.25 -1.45
N ALA A 95 13.70 35.99 -2.34
CA ALA A 95 12.78 37.05 -1.97
C ALA A 95 11.55 36.50 -1.19
N LEU A 96 11.00 35.35 -1.58
CA LEU A 96 9.91 34.67 -0.86
C LEU A 96 10.33 34.30 0.56
N ALA A 97 11.50 33.67 0.74
CA ALA A 97 12.02 33.30 2.04
C ALA A 97 12.25 34.53 2.93
N ALA A 98 12.86 35.59 2.39
CA ALA A 98 13.07 36.85 3.12
C ALA A 98 11.75 37.52 3.55
N ARG A 99 10.68 37.34 2.77
CA ARG A 99 9.33 37.86 3.08
C ARG A 99 8.53 36.96 4.03
N GLY A 100 8.98 35.73 4.27
CA GLY A 100 8.27 34.74 5.11
C GLY A 100 7.24 33.89 4.36
N CYS A 101 7.34 33.76 3.05
CA CYS A 101 6.55 32.88 2.22
C CYS A 101 7.33 31.56 1.97
N PHE A 102 6.87 30.46 2.52
CA PHE A 102 7.58 29.17 2.46
C PHE A 102 6.90 28.10 1.60
N ALA A 103 5.92 28.46 0.78
CA ALA A 103 5.26 27.54 -0.15
C ALA A 103 5.21 28.12 -1.57
N ALA A 104 5.59 27.32 -2.56
CA ALA A 104 5.59 27.69 -3.96
C ALA A 104 5.08 26.58 -4.90
N VAL A 105 4.54 26.98 -6.05
CA VAL A 105 4.23 26.10 -7.18
C VAL A 105 4.97 26.61 -8.41
N VAL A 106 5.68 25.73 -9.13
CA VAL A 106 6.54 26.08 -10.27
C VAL A 106 6.09 25.32 -11.52
N PRO A 107 5.19 25.89 -12.35
CA PRO A 107 4.69 25.23 -13.57
C PRO A 107 5.72 25.11 -14.69
N GLY A 108 6.70 26.02 -14.73
CA GLY A 108 7.74 26.08 -15.75
C GLY A 108 8.98 25.24 -15.45
N PRO A 109 9.99 25.29 -16.33
CA PRO A 109 11.31 24.73 -16.07
C PRO A 109 12.01 25.49 -14.94
N ALA A 110 12.64 24.76 -14.02
CA ALA A 110 13.36 25.33 -12.88
C ALA A 110 14.59 24.45 -12.52
N PRO A 111 15.64 24.47 -13.36
CA PRO A 111 16.85 23.70 -13.10
C PRO A 111 17.41 23.99 -11.70
N GLY A 112 17.71 22.94 -10.94
CA GLY A 112 18.22 23.11 -9.57
C GLY A 112 17.18 23.48 -8.51
N LEU A 113 15.87 23.35 -8.79
CA LEU A 113 14.79 23.68 -7.84
C LEU A 113 15.01 23.05 -6.46
N ALA A 114 15.43 21.80 -6.40
CA ALA A 114 15.70 21.12 -5.13
C ALA A 114 16.82 21.80 -4.31
N ALA A 115 17.84 22.35 -4.95
CA ALA A 115 18.91 23.09 -4.30
C ALA A 115 18.42 24.46 -3.80
N HIS A 116 17.59 25.15 -4.58
CA HIS A 116 16.94 26.39 -4.15
C HIS A 116 16.06 26.16 -2.93
N CYS A 117 15.20 25.12 -2.94
CA CYS A 117 14.37 24.74 -1.79
C CYS A 117 15.23 24.45 -0.53
N ALA A 118 16.34 23.72 -0.71
CA ALA A 118 17.24 23.38 0.40
C ALA A 118 17.89 24.61 1.04
N ARG A 119 18.26 25.60 0.21
CA ARG A 119 18.94 26.81 0.64
C ARG A 119 17.99 27.82 1.30
N THR A 120 16.79 27.99 0.73
CA THR A 120 15.84 29.03 1.17
C THR A 120 14.84 28.53 2.21
N GLY A 121 14.63 27.22 2.32
CA GLY A 121 13.58 26.62 3.12
C GLY A 121 12.19 26.69 2.48
N VAL A 122 12.02 27.33 1.32
CA VAL A 122 10.76 27.36 0.58
C VAL A 122 10.49 25.97 0.01
N ARG A 123 9.32 25.40 0.31
CA ARG A 123 8.88 24.12 -0.22
C ARG A 123 8.13 24.34 -1.53
N ALA A 124 8.52 23.61 -2.56
CA ALA A 124 7.97 23.81 -3.89
C ALA A 124 7.42 22.54 -4.53
N MET A 125 6.21 22.61 -5.11
CA MET A 125 5.71 21.63 -6.08
C MET A 125 6.16 22.03 -7.49
N GLY A 126 6.87 21.16 -8.19
CA GLY A 126 7.47 21.45 -9.51
C GLY A 126 8.82 20.78 -9.63
N GLU A 127 9.59 21.02 -10.64
CA GLU A 127 9.36 21.79 -11.88
C GLU A 127 8.37 21.08 -12.83
N HIS A 128 7.91 21.79 -13.87
CA HIS A 128 6.92 21.28 -14.82
C HIS A 128 5.61 20.83 -14.15
N SER A 129 5.19 21.52 -13.08
CA SER A 129 3.93 21.27 -12.42
C SER A 129 2.73 21.62 -13.30
N PHE A 130 1.64 20.86 -13.21
CA PHE A 130 0.33 21.29 -13.70
C PHE A 130 -0.19 22.55 -12.98
N GLY A 131 0.33 22.85 -11.79
CA GLY A 131 -0.19 23.80 -10.85
C GLY A 131 -1.03 23.16 -9.76
N ILE A 132 -1.77 23.97 -9.02
CA ILE A 132 -2.69 23.55 -7.98
C ILE A 132 -4.09 24.11 -8.21
N CYS A 133 -5.10 23.27 -8.04
CA CYS A 133 -6.50 23.66 -8.07
C CYS A 133 -7.21 23.10 -6.85
N ILE A 134 -7.92 23.97 -6.09
CA ILE A 134 -8.69 23.62 -4.90
C ILE A 134 -10.11 24.18 -5.11
N PRO A 135 -10.97 23.45 -5.86
CA PRO A 135 -12.28 23.95 -6.25
C PRO A 135 -13.18 24.38 -5.09
N PRO A 136 -13.19 23.70 -3.90
CA PRO A 136 -13.96 24.18 -2.75
C PRO A 136 -13.56 25.56 -2.22
N LEU A 137 -12.31 26.00 -2.45
CA LEU A 137 -11.82 27.34 -2.11
C LEU A 137 -11.97 28.34 -3.27
N GLY A 138 -12.38 27.90 -4.45
CA GLY A 138 -12.37 28.72 -5.66
C GLY A 138 -10.95 29.00 -6.20
N LEU A 139 -9.91 28.32 -5.68
CA LEU A 139 -8.53 28.51 -6.11
C LEU A 139 -8.22 27.66 -7.34
N ASN A 140 -7.86 28.32 -8.46
CA ASN A 140 -7.40 27.67 -9.67
C ASN A 140 -6.07 28.26 -10.16
N ALA A 141 -4.98 27.90 -9.48
CA ALA A 141 -3.61 28.24 -9.85
C ALA A 141 -3.00 27.12 -10.72
N SER A 142 -3.67 26.75 -11.82
CA SER A 142 -3.29 25.62 -12.65
C SER A 142 -3.32 25.93 -14.16
N LEU A 143 -2.69 25.05 -14.94
CA LEU A 143 -2.71 25.03 -16.40
C LEU A 143 -3.93 24.27 -16.98
N SER A 144 -5.04 24.30 -16.25
CA SER A 144 -6.29 23.69 -16.71
C SER A 144 -6.92 24.50 -17.85
N HIS A 145 -7.54 23.77 -18.79
CA HIS A 145 -8.27 24.36 -19.92
C HIS A 145 -9.73 24.73 -19.55
N MET A 146 -10.24 24.20 -18.44
CA MET A 146 -11.58 24.48 -17.90
C MET A 146 -11.56 24.51 -16.37
N ALA A 147 -12.60 25.03 -15.76
CA ALA A 147 -12.73 25.08 -14.29
C ALA A 147 -13.22 23.71 -13.75
N PRO A 148 -12.44 23.02 -12.90
CA PRO A 148 -12.90 21.77 -12.28
C PRO A 148 -14.02 22.03 -11.26
N ARG A 149 -15.02 21.13 -11.23
CA ARG A 149 -16.12 21.19 -10.26
C ARG A 149 -15.64 20.91 -8.84
N PRO A 150 -16.21 21.56 -7.81
CA PRO A 150 -16.03 21.17 -6.42
C PRO A 150 -16.61 19.78 -6.17
N GLY A 151 -15.89 18.97 -5.38
CA GLY A 151 -16.31 17.61 -5.05
C GLY A 151 -15.36 16.90 -4.11
N ARG A 152 -15.26 15.60 -4.21
CA ARG A 152 -14.57 14.76 -3.22
C ARG A 152 -13.36 14.00 -3.75
N LEU A 153 -13.05 14.11 -5.02
CA LEU A 153 -11.93 13.40 -5.62
C LEU A 153 -10.65 14.24 -5.52
N ALA A 154 -9.55 13.69 -5.05
CA ALA A 154 -8.25 14.31 -5.12
C ALA A 154 -7.40 13.68 -6.23
N LEU A 155 -6.66 14.49 -7.01
CA LEU A 155 -5.73 14.04 -8.03
C LEU A 155 -4.33 14.61 -7.75
N LEU A 156 -3.35 13.73 -7.53
CA LEU A 156 -1.93 14.07 -7.53
C LEU A 156 -1.29 13.50 -8.81
N CYS A 157 -0.76 14.36 -9.68
CA CYS A 157 -0.30 13.95 -11.01
C CYS A 157 1.07 14.50 -11.37
N GLN A 158 1.79 13.75 -12.22
CA GLN A 158 3.02 14.21 -12.86
C GLN A 158 2.81 14.59 -14.34
N SER A 159 1.66 14.26 -14.92
CA SER A 159 1.30 14.57 -16.30
C SER A 159 0.24 15.65 -16.35
N SER A 160 0.60 16.84 -16.85
CA SER A 160 -0.37 17.93 -17.08
C SER A 160 -1.39 17.56 -18.17
N ALA A 161 -1.00 16.77 -19.18
CA ALA A 161 -1.91 16.28 -20.21
C ALA A 161 -2.97 15.34 -19.64
N LEU A 162 -2.54 14.40 -18.76
CA LEU A 162 -3.47 13.49 -18.10
C LEU A 162 -4.41 14.22 -17.15
N ALA A 163 -3.89 15.21 -16.39
CA ALA A 163 -4.72 16.02 -15.50
C ALA A 163 -5.87 16.69 -16.27
N ARG A 164 -5.57 17.26 -17.44
CA ARG A 164 -6.60 17.87 -18.31
C ARG A 164 -7.61 16.86 -18.82
N ALA A 165 -7.17 15.69 -19.25
CA ALA A 165 -8.07 14.62 -19.72
C ALA A 165 -9.00 14.11 -18.60
N VAL A 166 -8.48 13.99 -17.37
CA VAL A 166 -9.28 13.57 -16.19
C VAL A 166 -10.29 14.67 -15.82
N ILE A 167 -9.95 15.95 -15.92
CA ILE A 167 -10.86 17.07 -15.65
C ILE A 167 -12.00 17.09 -16.68
N ASP A 168 -11.68 16.89 -17.96
CA ASP A 168 -12.66 16.87 -19.04
C ASP A 168 -13.64 15.72 -18.90
N TRP A 169 -13.14 14.52 -18.65
CA TRP A 169 -13.98 13.35 -18.34
C TRP A 169 -14.89 13.59 -17.12
N ALA A 170 -14.32 14.16 -16.04
CA ALA A 170 -15.04 14.39 -14.79
C ALA A 170 -16.22 15.35 -14.95
N GLU A 171 -16.12 16.33 -15.85
CA GLU A 171 -17.22 17.26 -16.18
C GLU A 171 -18.39 16.51 -16.82
N GLY A 172 -18.09 15.57 -17.77
CA GLY A 172 -19.10 14.72 -18.40
C GLY A 172 -19.84 13.81 -17.43
N GLU A 173 -19.12 13.24 -16.46
CA GLU A 173 -19.66 12.27 -15.50
C GLU A 173 -20.11 12.89 -14.17
N ALA A 174 -20.22 14.22 -14.08
CA ALA A 174 -20.58 14.94 -12.86
C ALA A 174 -19.70 14.58 -11.64
N VAL A 175 -18.40 14.36 -11.86
CA VAL A 175 -17.39 14.13 -10.83
C VAL A 175 -16.74 15.46 -10.45
N GLY A 176 -16.63 15.74 -9.14
CA GLY A 176 -16.00 16.93 -8.65
C GLY A 176 -14.73 16.64 -7.83
N PHE A 177 -13.86 17.65 -7.73
CA PHE A 177 -12.56 17.55 -7.07
C PHE A 177 -12.52 18.34 -5.75
N SER A 178 -11.86 17.74 -4.75
CA SER A 178 -11.43 18.44 -3.54
C SER A 178 -10.07 19.11 -3.75
N LEU A 179 -9.18 18.47 -4.52
CA LEU A 179 -7.83 18.92 -4.81
C LEU A 179 -7.33 18.36 -6.13
N ILE A 180 -6.67 19.17 -6.94
CA ILE A 180 -5.82 18.71 -8.06
C ILE A 180 -4.46 19.36 -7.87
N ALA A 181 -3.39 18.55 -7.75
CA ALA A 181 -2.05 19.04 -7.53
C ALA A 181 -1.05 18.40 -8.50
N GLY A 182 -0.36 19.23 -9.26
CA GLY A 182 0.71 18.84 -10.16
C GLY A 182 2.03 18.69 -9.44
N ILE A 183 2.48 17.45 -9.24
CA ILE A 183 3.76 17.17 -8.55
C ILE A 183 4.98 17.51 -9.44
N GLY A 184 4.79 17.56 -10.76
CA GLY A 184 5.87 17.84 -11.71
C GLY A 184 6.97 16.80 -11.67
N THR A 185 8.24 17.21 -11.70
CA THR A 185 9.40 16.30 -11.60
C THR A 185 9.59 15.67 -10.22
N ASN A 186 8.76 16.03 -9.24
CA ASN A 186 8.90 15.59 -7.84
C ASN A 186 10.24 16.04 -7.21
N ALA A 187 10.65 17.29 -7.52
CA ALA A 187 11.96 17.79 -7.11
C ALA A 187 12.07 18.04 -5.60
N ASP A 188 11.03 18.58 -4.95
CA ASP A 188 11.01 18.88 -3.51
C ASP A 188 9.73 18.35 -2.84
N TYR A 189 8.63 19.13 -2.83
CA TYR A 189 7.35 18.70 -2.26
C TYR A 189 6.62 17.76 -3.23
N GLY A 190 6.40 16.52 -2.81
CA GLY A 190 5.95 15.44 -3.70
C GLY A 190 4.77 14.63 -3.16
N PHE A 191 4.60 13.45 -3.73
CA PHE A 191 3.48 12.56 -3.40
C PHE A 191 3.34 12.26 -1.91
N ALA A 192 4.44 12.05 -1.19
CA ALA A 192 4.39 11.72 0.24
C ALA A 192 3.74 12.85 1.06
N GLY A 193 4.15 14.10 0.84
CA GLY A 193 3.54 15.25 1.51
C GLY A 193 2.07 15.44 1.13
N GLY A 194 1.75 15.33 -0.18
CA GLY A 194 0.36 15.43 -0.65
C GLY A 194 -0.54 14.33 -0.06
N LEU A 195 -0.05 13.09 0.01
CA LEU A 195 -0.78 11.98 0.64
C LEU A 195 -0.96 12.19 2.16
N ASP A 196 0.06 12.70 2.85
CA ASP A 196 -0.04 13.03 4.28
C ASP A 196 -1.10 14.10 4.57
N TRP A 197 -1.17 15.13 3.73
CA TRP A 197 -2.25 16.09 3.81
C TRP A 197 -3.60 15.42 3.57
N LEU A 198 -3.73 14.69 2.45
CA LEU A 198 -4.96 14.02 2.06
C LEU A 198 -5.42 12.96 3.08
N ALA A 199 -4.53 12.35 3.85
CA ALA A 199 -4.92 11.44 4.93
C ALA A 199 -5.78 12.12 6.01
N ARG A 200 -5.68 13.44 6.15
CA ARG A 200 -6.38 14.25 7.16
C ARG A 200 -7.47 15.16 6.57
N ASP A 201 -7.45 15.38 5.24
CA ASP A 201 -8.37 16.27 4.56
C ASP A 201 -9.80 15.73 4.54
N ALA A 202 -10.71 16.31 5.33
CA ALA A 202 -12.07 15.80 5.51
C ALA A 202 -12.92 15.83 4.22
N PRO A 203 -12.83 16.84 3.32
CA PRO A 203 -13.56 16.88 2.07
C PRO A 203 -13.24 15.74 1.11
N THR A 204 -12.00 15.23 1.10
CA THR A 204 -11.57 14.20 0.16
C THR A 204 -12.19 12.84 0.47
N GLY A 205 -12.80 12.23 -0.53
CA GLY A 205 -13.40 10.89 -0.47
C GLY A 205 -12.53 9.79 -1.06
N ALA A 206 -11.82 10.08 -2.16
CA ALA A 206 -10.89 9.15 -2.82
C ALA A 206 -9.70 9.92 -3.41
N VAL A 207 -8.57 9.24 -3.61
CA VAL A 207 -7.32 9.82 -4.12
C VAL A 207 -6.86 9.09 -5.37
N LEU A 208 -6.56 9.84 -6.43
CA LEU A 208 -5.97 9.37 -7.67
C LEU A 208 -4.51 9.79 -7.77
N LEU A 209 -3.64 8.85 -8.15
CA LEU A 209 -2.20 9.06 -8.31
C LEU A 209 -1.76 8.71 -9.73
N ASP A 210 -1.17 9.67 -10.45
CA ASP A 210 -0.42 9.43 -11.68
C ASP A 210 1.07 9.39 -11.34
N LEU A 211 1.61 8.18 -11.19
CA LEU A 211 2.97 7.92 -10.70
C LEU A 211 3.93 7.67 -11.87
N ARG A 212 4.96 8.48 -12.01
CA ARG A 212 6.07 8.24 -12.93
C ARG A 212 7.38 8.05 -12.17
N ARG A 213 7.65 8.95 -11.22
CA ARG A 213 8.86 8.95 -10.41
C ARG A 213 8.53 9.17 -8.93
N ILE A 214 8.99 8.26 -8.09
CA ILE A 214 8.93 8.37 -6.63
C ILE A 214 10.32 8.74 -6.13
N LYS A 215 10.44 9.79 -5.29
CA LYS A 215 11.72 10.28 -4.80
C LYS A 215 12.14 9.61 -3.48
N ASN A 216 11.25 9.60 -2.52
CA ASN A 216 11.47 8.95 -1.22
C ASN A 216 10.44 7.84 -1.04
N ARG A 217 10.89 6.62 -1.33
CA ARG A 217 10.08 5.41 -1.35
C ARG A 217 9.47 5.06 0.00
N ARG A 218 10.25 5.18 1.09
CA ARG A 218 9.79 4.84 2.44
C ARG A 218 8.71 5.81 2.91
N MET A 219 8.93 7.10 2.74
CA MET A 219 7.93 8.12 3.04
C MET A 219 6.69 7.98 2.15
N PHE A 220 6.86 7.61 0.87
CA PHE A 220 5.74 7.39 -0.03
C PHE A 220 4.87 6.22 0.43
N ILE A 221 5.45 5.05 0.71
CA ILE A 221 4.70 3.87 1.20
C ILE A 221 4.00 4.17 2.52
N SER A 222 4.69 4.82 3.45
CA SER A 222 4.13 5.22 4.74
C SER A 222 2.94 6.16 4.58
N ALA A 223 3.07 7.22 3.76
CA ALA A 223 2.00 8.18 3.49
C ALA A 223 0.82 7.54 2.73
N ALA A 224 1.11 6.66 1.76
CA ALA A 224 0.10 5.91 1.01
C ALA A 224 -0.70 4.98 1.94
N ARG A 225 -0.03 4.25 2.85
CA ARG A 225 -0.68 3.44 3.88
C ARG A 225 -1.55 4.28 4.81
N ALA A 226 -1.05 5.42 5.27
CA ALA A 226 -1.81 6.33 6.13
C ALA A 226 -3.09 6.82 5.45
N THR A 227 -3.02 7.16 4.16
CA THR A 227 -4.18 7.62 3.38
C THR A 227 -5.14 6.46 3.08
N ALA A 228 -4.63 5.30 2.66
CA ALA A 228 -5.44 4.14 2.30
C ALA A 228 -6.23 3.54 3.48
N ARG A 229 -5.85 3.81 4.73
CA ARG A 229 -6.62 3.42 5.93
C ARG A 229 -7.96 4.12 6.01
N THR A 230 -8.05 5.36 5.54
CA THR A 230 -9.23 6.20 5.72
C THR A 230 -10.04 6.38 4.44
N ARG A 231 -9.41 6.23 3.27
CA ARG A 231 -10.05 6.43 1.97
C ARG A 231 -9.38 5.63 0.86
N PRO A 232 -10.10 5.27 -0.23
CA PRO A 232 -9.51 4.61 -1.38
C PRO A 232 -8.41 5.45 -2.02
N VAL A 233 -7.31 4.78 -2.38
CA VAL A 233 -6.21 5.35 -3.16
C VAL A 233 -6.03 4.50 -4.41
N VAL A 234 -6.09 5.12 -5.58
CA VAL A 234 -5.91 4.49 -6.90
C VAL A 234 -4.64 5.02 -7.53
N ALA A 235 -3.81 4.15 -8.07
CA ALA A 235 -2.58 4.55 -8.73
C ALA A 235 -2.46 3.93 -10.13
N GLN A 236 -2.03 4.72 -11.10
CA GLN A 236 -1.54 4.26 -12.39
C GLN A 236 -0.06 4.59 -12.54
N ARG A 237 0.65 3.76 -13.31
CA ARG A 237 2.06 3.98 -13.65
C ARG A 237 2.28 3.68 -15.14
N PRO A 238 2.11 4.67 -16.02
CA PRO A 238 2.30 4.49 -17.45
C PRO A 238 3.79 4.27 -17.81
N GLY A 239 4.05 3.57 -18.92
CA GLY A 239 5.39 3.32 -19.44
C GLY A 239 6.07 2.06 -18.89
N HIS A 240 5.45 1.33 -17.97
CA HIS A 240 5.94 0.08 -17.41
C HIS A 240 4.89 -1.01 -17.60
N ALA A 241 5.01 -1.79 -18.65
CA ALA A 241 3.98 -2.75 -19.09
C ALA A 241 4.01 -4.10 -18.36
N GLY A 242 4.43 -4.15 -17.09
CA GLY A 242 4.43 -5.37 -16.29
C GLY A 242 5.45 -6.43 -16.76
N ARG A 243 6.50 -6.04 -17.45
CA ARG A 243 7.48 -6.94 -18.07
C ARG A 243 8.78 -7.10 -17.30
N ASP A 244 9.02 -6.27 -16.29
CA ASP A 244 10.19 -6.34 -15.45
C ASP A 244 9.84 -6.59 -13.98
N VAL A 245 10.81 -7.13 -13.25
CA VAL A 245 10.67 -7.42 -11.81
C VAL A 245 10.42 -6.13 -11.02
N ALA A 246 11.02 -5.01 -11.42
CA ALA A 246 10.87 -3.72 -10.74
C ALA A 246 9.41 -3.22 -10.79
N ASP A 247 8.71 -3.44 -11.89
CA ASP A 247 7.29 -3.09 -12.00
C ASP A 247 6.39 -4.02 -11.16
N ALA A 248 6.73 -5.31 -11.10
CA ALA A 248 6.04 -6.27 -10.25
C ALA A 248 6.24 -5.97 -8.76
N VAL A 249 7.46 -5.58 -8.35
CA VAL A 249 7.80 -5.15 -6.99
C VAL A 249 7.08 -3.85 -6.62
N MET A 250 7.01 -2.87 -7.54
CA MET A 250 6.18 -1.68 -7.35
C MET A 250 4.71 -2.05 -7.12
N GLY A 251 4.17 -3.00 -7.90
CA GLY A 251 2.81 -3.52 -7.71
C GLY A 251 2.60 -4.13 -6.32
N ALA A 252 3.59 -4.89 -5.83
CA ALA A 252 3.59 -5.45 -4.48
C ALA A 252 3.62 -4.34 -3.40
N ALA A 253 4.46 -3.33 -3.57
CA ALA A 253 4.57 -2.19 -2.66
C ALA A 253 3.25 -1.41 -2.56
N LEU A 254 2.62 -1.12 -3.69
CA LEU A 254 1.31 -0.44 -3.73
C LEU A 254 0.23 -1.28 -3.05
N ARG A 255 0.18 -2.59 -3.32
CA ARG A 255 -0.76 -3.52 -2.69
C ARG A 255 -0.59 -3.55 -1.16
N ARG A 256 0.66 -3.68 -0.66
CA ARG A 256 1.00 -3.65 0.76
C ARG A 256 0.73 -2.29 1.41
N ALA A 257 0.67 -1.22 0.61
CA ALA A 257 0.22 0.10 1.05
C ALA A 257 -1.32 0.26 1.02
N GLY A 258 -2.08 -0.71 0.56
CA GLY A 258 -3.54 -0.63 0.44
C GLY A 258 -4.01 0.14 -0.80
N VAL A 259 -3.11 0.43 -1.74
CA VAL A 259 -3.38 1.19 -2.96
C VAL A 259 -3.86 0.26 -4.07
N LEU A 260 -4.93 0.62 -4.75
CA LEU A 260 -5.39 -0.06 -5.95
C LEU A 260 -4.54 0.39 -7.15
N ARG A 261 -3.79 -0.53 -7.73
CA ARG A 261 -3.08 -0.28 -8.99
C ARG A 261 -3.94 -0.65 -10.18
N VAL A 262 -4.01 0.23 -11.16
CA VAL A 262 -4.72 0.06 -12.44
C VAL A 262 -3.80 0.24 -13.64
N GLN A 263 -4.21 -0.31 -14.81
CA GLN A 263 -3.37 -0.35 -16.01
C GLN A 263 -4.00 0.44 -17.16
N GLY A 264 -3.88 1.70 -17.18
CA GLY A 264 -4.38 2.52 -18.25
C GLY A 264 -5.47 3.49 -17.86
N LEU A 265 -5.81 4.38 -18.77
CA LEU A 265 -6.70 5.50 -18.49
C LEU A 265 -8.13 5.04 -18.21
N GLU A 266 -8.64 4.10 -18.99
CA GLU A 266 -10.02 3.60 -18.82
C GLU A 266 -10.25 2.96 -17.45
N GLU A 267 -9.34 2.08 -17.02
CA GLU A 267 -9.39 1.50 -15.68
C GLU A 267 -9.22 2.55 -14.58
N PHE A 268 -8.38 3.59 -14.83
CA PHE A 268 -8.17 4.68 -13.88
C PHE A 268 -9.44 5.49 -13.67
N LEU A 269 -10.16 5.81 -14.74
CA LEU A 269 -11.42 6.53 -14.70
C LEU A 269 -12.54 5.67 -14.09
N SER A 270 -12.64 4.39 -14.47
CA SER A 270 -13.58 3.42 -13.88
C SER A 270 -13.35 3.25 -12.38
N ALA A 271 -12.10 3.17 -11.93
CA ALA A 271 -11.78 3.09 -10.51
C ALA A 271 -12.14 4.39 -9.76
N ALA A 272 -11.94 5.57 -10.40
CA ALA A 272 -12.32 6.87 -9.87
C ALA A 272 -13.84 6.97 -9.67
N GLU A 273 -14.60 6.58 -10.69
CA GLU A 273 -16.07 6.51 -10.65
C GLU A 273 -16.55 5.59 -9.53
N THR A 274 -16.01 4.38 -9.45
CA THR A 274 -16.43 3.38 -8.47
C THR A 274 -16.09 3.80 -7.04
N LEU A 275 -14.81 4.03 -6.77
CA LEU A 275 -14.30 4.25 -5.41
C LEU A 275 -14.57 5.67 -4.90
N GLY A 276 -14.85 6.61 -5.80
CA GLY A 276 -15.29 7.95 -5.44
C GLY A 276 -16.75 8.00 -4.95
N ARG A 277 -17.60 7.08 -5.40
CA ARG A 277 -19.04 7.06 -5.09
C ARG A 277 -19.44 5.94 -4.14
N VAL A 278 -18.94 4.72 -4.36
CA VAL A 278 -19.34 3.54 -3.60
C VAL A 278 -18.59 3.48 -2.27
N LYS A 279 -19.33 3.49 -1.17
CA LYS A 279 -18.74 3.21 0.16
C LYS A 279 -18.47 1.71 0.27
N PRO A 280 -17.27 1.29 0.67
CA PRO A 280 -16.96 -0.11 0.90
C PRO A 280 -17.93 -0.70 1.93
N SER A 281 -18.52 -1.86 1.63
CA SER A 281 -19.38 -2.59 2.58
C SER A 281 -18.57 -3.11 3.76
N LEU A 282 -19.11 -2.94 4.98
CA LEU A 282 -18.54 -3.41 6.25
C LEU A 282 -19.20 -4.73 6.68
N ARG A 283 -19.43 -5.69 5.78
CA ARG A 283 -20.02 -6.97 6.16
C ARG A 283 -19.11 -7.73 7.13
N PRO A 284 -19.59 -8.10 8.36
CA PRO A 284 -18.90 -9.06 9.21
C PRO A 284 -18.90 -10.43 8.53
N GLY A 285 -17.78 -11.13 8.51
CA GLY A 285 -17.63 -12.45 7.88
C GLY A 285 -17.05 -12.44 6.46
N ALA A 286 -16.79 -11.27 5.87
CA ALA A 286 -16.03 -11.15 4.62
C ALA A 286 -14.51 -11.23 4.84
N GLU A 287 -14.05 -11.42 6.06
CA GLU A 287 -12.65 -11.70 6.39
C GLU A 287 -12.30 -13.09 5.84
N GLY A 288 -11.46 -13.11 4.80
CA GLY A 288 -11.10 -14.32 4.05
C GLY A 288 -11.90 -14.60 2.78
N ALA A 289 -13.05 -13.97 2.57
CA ALA A 289 -13.75 -14.05 1.28
C ALA A 289 -13.06 -13.18 0.23
N ARG A 290 -12.86 -13.72 -0.98
CA ARG A 290 -12.23 -12.98 -2.10
C ARG A 290 -12.99 -11.70 -2.49
N GLY A 291 -14.25 -11.58 -2.09
CA GLY A 291 -15.10 -10.42 -2.35
C GLY A 291 -15.45 -10.24 -3.82
N ASP A 292 -15.46 -11.31 -4.59
CA ASP A 292 -15.53 -11.35 -6.04
C ASP A 292 -16.78 -12.07 -6.57
N ARG A 293 -17.80 -12.29 -5.72
CA ARG A 293 -19.07 -12.89 -6.13
C ARG A 293 -20.00 -11.80 -6.65
N ILE A 294 -20.21 -11.79 -7.97
CA ILE A 294 -20.99 -10.77 -8.67
C ILE A 294 -22.36 -11.33 -9.04
N ALA A 295 -23.42 -10.62 -8.65
CA ALA A 295 -24.75 -10.81 -9.19
C ALA A 295 -25.01 -9.80 -10.31
N VAL A 296 -25.57 -10.26 -11.40
CA VAL A 296 -25.92 -9.44 -12.57
C VAL A 296 -27.43 -9.44 -12.74
N VAL A 297 -28.02 -8.27 -12.92
CA VAL A 297 -29.41 -8.11 -13.27
C VAL A 297 -29.55 -7.17 -14.47
N SER A 298 -30.37 -7.53 -15.46
CA SER A 298 -30.51 -6.80 -16.73
C SER A 298 -31.94 -6.85 -17.24
N ASN A 299 -32.40 -5.78 -17.92
CA ASN A 299 -33.63 -5.79 -18.68
C ASN A 299 -33.50 -6.41 -20.09
N GLY A 300 -32.44 -7.17 -20.33
CA GLY A 300 -32.16 -7.90 -21.54
C GLY A 300 -31.10 -8.98 -21.38
N LEU A 301 -31.31 -10.15 -21.97
CA LEU A 301 -30.44 -11.32 -21.81
C LEU A 301 -29.01 -11.05 -22.31
N GLY A 302 -28.84 -10.45 -23.48
CA GLY A 302 -27.53 -10.23 -24.12
C GLY A 302 -26.57 -9.38 -23.25
N PRO A 303 -26.98 -8.18 -22.80
CA PRO A 303 -26.13 -7.38 -21.92
C PRO A 303 -25.77 -8.06 -20.58
N GLY A 304 -26.69 -8.86 -20.02
CA GLY A 304 -26.44 -9.67 -18.84
C GLY A 304 -25.36 -10.74 -19.07
N GLN A 305 -25.40 -11.43 -20.22
CA GLN A 305 -24.39 -12.41 -20.60
C GLN A 305 -23.02 -11.77 -20.86
N MET A 306 -22.97 -10.58 -21.49
CA MET A 306 -21.72 -9.82 -21.68
C MET A 306 -21.07 -9.48 -20.34
N ALA A 307 -21.86 -9.07 -19.34
CA ALA A 307 -21.36 -8.83 -17.98
C ALA A 307 -20.86 -10.11 -17.30
N ALA A 308 -21.60 -11.23 -17.44
CA ALA A 308 -21.18 -12.52 -16.90
C ALA A 308 -19.84 -12.97 -17.50
N ASP A 309 -19.68 -12.87 -18.82
CA ASP A 309 -18.42 -13.17 -19.52
C ASP A 309 -17.27 -12.26 -19.05
N ALA A 310 -17.53 -10.97 -18.88
CA ALA A 310 -16.54 -10.03 -18.38
C ALA A 310 -16.12 -10.38 -16.94
N ALA A 311 -17.06 -10.77 -16.08
CA ALA A 311 -16.79 -11.19 -14.71
C ALA A 311 -15.87 -12.42 -14.67
N LEU A 312 -16.22 -13.44 -15.46
CA LEU A 312 -15.42 -14.68 -15.54
C LEU A 312 -14.04 -14.45 -16.13
N ARG A 313 -13.90 -13.65 -17.20
CA ARG A 313 -12.60 -13.24 -17.76
C ARG A 313 -11.75 -12.46 -16.77
N GLY A 314 -12.39 -11.59 -15.95
CA GLY A 314 -11.73 -10.84 -14.89
C GLY A 314 -11.39 -11.65 -13.64
N GLY A 315 -11.67 -12.96 -13.64
CA GLY A 315 -11.40 -13.88 -12.52
C GLY A 315 -12.36 -13.77 -11.36
N ALA A 316 -13.51 -13.11 -11.54
CA ALA A 316 -14.61 -13.12 -10.58
C ALA A 316 -15.43 -14.41 -10.69
N ARG A 317 -16.35 -14.57 -9.75
CA ARG A 317 -17.35 -15.65 -9.74
C ARG A 317 -18.73 -15.06 -9.84
N LEU A 318 -19.58 -15.70 -10.62
CA LEU A 318 -21.00 -15.38 -10.56
C LEU A 318 -21.57 -15.87 -9.21
N ALA A 319 -22.30 -15.01 -8.53
CA ALA A 319 -22.96 -15.36 -7.27
C ALA A 319 -24.01 -16.44 -7.52
N VAL A 320 -24.02 -17.47 -6.68
CA VAL A 320 -25.07 -18.50 -6.71
C VAL A 320 -26.29 -17.97 -5.97
N ILE A 321 -27.45 -18.05 -6.57
CA ILE A 321 -28.74 -17.66 -5.95
C ILE A 321 -29.27 -18.87 -5.17
N PRO A 322 -29.37 -18.81 -3.82
CA PRO A 322 -29.90 -19.91 -3.03
C PRO A 322 -31.38 -20.20 -3.33
N PRO A 323 -31.87 -21.44 -3.15
CA PRO A 323 -33.26 -21.80 -3.41
C PRO A 323 -34.31 -20.91 -2.71
N GLU A 324 -33.99 -20.50 -1.45
CA GLU A 324 -34.86 -19.63 -0.64
C GLU A 324 -34.96 -18.23 -1.27
N ALA A 325 -33.82 -17.70 -1.76
CA ALA A 325 -33.75 -16.41 -2.43
C ALA A 325 -34.48 -16.47 -3.80
N ARG A 326 -34.37 -17.60 -4.52
CA ARG A 326 -35.08 -17.82 -5.77
C ARG A 326 -36.60 -17.76 -5.55
N THR A 327 -37.11 -18.40 -4.50
CA THR A 327 -38.54 -18.31 -4.15
C THR A 327 -39.00 -16.87 -3.90
N LEU A 328 -38.20 -16.05 -3.24
CA LEU A 328 -38.48 -14.63 -3.04
C LEU A 328 -38.45 -13.84 -4.36
N LEU A 329 -37.52 -14.15 -5.25
CA LEU A 329 -37.43 -13.54 -6.57
C LEU A 329 -38.64 -13.95 -7.45
N ASP A 330 -39.08 -15.21 -7.41
CA ASP A 330 -40.26 -15.70 -8.14
C ASP A 330 -41.54 -15.00 -7.68
N LEU A 331 -41.66 -14.61 -6.42
CA LEU A 331 -42.79 -13.87 -5.89
C LEU A 331 -42.75 -12.38 -6.23
N ALA A 332 -41.55 -11.82 -6.32
CA ALA A 332 -41.35 -10.38 -6.51
C ALA A 332 -41.25 -9.98 -7.98
N LEU A 333 -40.72 -10.84 -8.84
CA LEU A 333 -40.45 -10.52 -10.24
C LEU A 333 -41.49 -11.06 -11.17
N PRO A 334 -41.63 -10.48 -12.39
CA PRO A 334 -42.58 -10.95 -13.37
C PRO A 334 -42.26 -12.35 -13.87
N GLU A 335 -43.31 -13.12 -14.19
CA GLU A 335 -43.17 -14.42 -14.82
C GLU A 335 -42.29 -14.32 -16.10
N GLY A 336 -41.33 -15.24 -16.27
CA GLY A 336 -40.43 -15.28 -17.44
C GLY A 336 -39.04 -14.63 -17.22
N TRP A 337 -38.66 -14.26 -15.99
CA TRP A 337 -37.26 -13.94 -15.71
C TRP A 337 -36.39 -15.18 -15.85
N SER A 338 -35.05 -15.01 -16.09
CA SER A 338 -34.12 -16.10 -16.48
C SER A 338 -33.97 -17.24 -15.47
N GLY A 339 -34.39 -17.05 -14.21
CA GLY A 339 -34.32 -18.08 -13.15
C GLY A 339 -32.94 -18.30 -12.56
N GLU A 340 -31.88 -17.62 -13.05
CA GLU A 340 -30.50 -17.79 -12.63
C GLU A 340 -29.68 -16.48 -12.74
N ASN A 341 -28.45 -16.48 -12.35
CA ASN A 341 -27.49 -15.38 -12.52
C ASN A 341 -26.63 -15.61 -13.79
N PRO A 342 -26.67 -14.74 -14.82
CA PRO A 342 -27.27 -13.39 -14.85
C PRO A 342 -28.82 -13.43 -14.88
N LEU A 343 -29.42 -12.60 -14.01
CA LEU A 343 -30.85 -12.43 -13.95
C LEU A 343 -31.30 -11.50 -15.08
N ALA A 344 -32.05 -12.06 -16.05
CA ALA A 344 -32.62 -11.28 -17.15
C ALA A 344 -34.12 -11.11 -16.91
N LEU A 345 -34.59 -9.86 -16.92
CA LEU A 345 -35.99 -9.52 -16.86
C LEU A 345 -36.63 -9.63 -18.25
N PRO A 346 -37.93 -9.96 -18.35
CA PRO A 346 -38.65 -9.91 -19.61
C PRO A 346 -38.70 -8.49 -20.21
N ALA A 347 -38.96 -8.39 -21.52
CA ALA A 347 -39.10 -7.11 -22.19
C ALA A 347 -40.19 -6.25 -21.54
N GLY A 348 -40.01 -4.93 -21.49
CA GLY A 348 -40.95 -3.99 -20.87
C GLY A 348 -40.91 -3.97 -19.33
N GLN A 349 -40.03 -4.72 -18.68
CA GLN A 349 -39.98 -4.84 -17.22
C GLN A 349 -38.75 -4.18 -16.58
N GLY A 350 -38.09 -3.25 -17.29
CA GLY A 350 -36.89 -2.55 -16.78
C GLY A 350 -37.14 -1.74 -15.50
N HIS A 351 -38.37 -1.33 -15.23
CA HIS A 351 -38.75 -0.67 -13.98
C HIS A 351 -38.61 -1.59 -12.75
N ARG A 352 -38.58 -2.91 -12.93
CA ARG A 352 -38.38 -3.91 -11.86
C ARG A 352 -36.88 -4.15 -11.57
N LEU A 353 -35.97 -3.54 -12.34
CA LEU A 353 -34.53 -3.66 -12.17
C LEU A 353 -34.08 -3.29 -10.75
N ALA A 354 -34.68 -2.23 -10.18
CA ALA A 354 -34.38 -1.75 -8.85
C ALA A 354 -34.77 -2.75 -7.74
N GLU A 355 -35.89 -3.41 -7.88
CA GLU A 355 -36.37 -4.42 -6.93
C GLU A 355 -35.49 -5.67 -6.96
N ALA A 356 -35.18 -6.18 -8.15
CA ALA A 356 -34.29 -7.30 -8.33
C ALA A 356 -32.88 -7.00 -7.76
N ALA A 357 -32.33 -5.80 -8.04
CA ALA A 357 -31.05 -5.37 -7.50
C ALA A 357 -31.06 -5.29 -5.97
N SER A 358 -32.17 -4.81 -5.36
CA SER A 358 -32.32 -4.74 -3.91
C SER A 358 -32.33 -6.12 -3.26
N LEU A 359 -33.09 -7.05 -3.81
CA LEU A 359 -33.16 -8.43 -3.33
C LEU A 359 -31.81 -9.12 -3.42
N LEU A 360 -31.15 -9.04 -4.57
CA LEU A 360 -29.80 -9.60 -4.77
C LEU A 360 -28.76 -8.98 -3.82
N SER A 361 -28.82 -7.68 -3.59
CA SER A 361 -27.86 -6.99 -2.72
C SER A 361 -27.95 -7.40 -1.25
N ALA A 362 -29.11 -7.91 -0.82
CA ALA A 362 -29.34 -8.38 0.54
C ALA A 362 -28.75 -9.78 0.79
N LEU A 363 -28.47 -10.56 -0.26
CA LEU A 363 -27.98 -11.94 -0.15
C LEU A 363 -26.56 -11.99 0.40
N ALA A 364 -26.29 -12.94 1.30
CA ALA A 364 -24.96 -13.16 1.86
C ALA A 364 -23.94 -13.69 0.83
N GLU A 365 -24.43 -14.34 -0.21
CA GLU A 365 -23.66 -14.92 -1.32
C GLU A 365 -23.23 -13.87 -2.35
N VAL A 366 -23.71 -12.63 -2.25
CA VAL A 366 -23.44 -11.54 -3.21
C VAL A 366 -22.48 -10.51 -2.61
N ASP A 367 -21.39 -10.23 -3.29
CA ASP A 367 -20.40 -9.21 -2.89
C ASP A 367 -20.56 -7.88 -3.64
N SER A 368 -21.15 -7.92 -4.85
CA SER A 368 -21.52 -6.74 -5.65
C SER A 368 -22.67 -7.09 -6.59
N VAL A 369 -23.55 -6.13 -6.87
CA VAL A 369 -24.61 -6.24 -7.86
C VAL A 369 -24.27 -5.32 -9.04
N VAL A 370 -24.35 -5.83 -10.26
CA VAL A 370 -24.26 -5.07 -11.51
C VAL A 370 -25.65 -5.02 -12.14
N ALA A 371 -26.27 -3.84 -12.10
CA ALA A 371 -27.60 -3.59 -12.68
C ALA A 371 -27.46 -2.96 -14.07
N ILE A 372 -28.03 -3.58 -15.11
CA ILE A 372 -27.83 -3.19 -16.50
C ILE A 372 -29.18 -2.79 -17.11
N HIS A 373 -29.25 -1.58 -17.63
CA HIS A 373 -30.41 -1.10 -18.38
C HIS A 373 -30.03 -0.87 -19.85
N ALA A 374 -30.68 -1.55 -20.74
CA ALA A 374 -30.62 -1.31 -22.18
C ALA A 374 -31.88 -0.51 -22.62
N PRO A 375 -31.76 0.43 -23.58
CA PRO A 375 -32.90 1.17 -24.08
C PRO A 375 -34.00 0.24 -24.63
N ALA A 376 -35.22 0.44 -24.22
CA ALA A 376 -36.38 -0.29 -24.67
C ALA A 376 -37.49 0.69 -25.08
N PRO A 377 -38.25 0.44 -26.16
CA PRO A 377 -39.21 1.40 -26.70
C PRO A 377 -40.47 1.60 -25.84
N ASP A 378 -40.76 0.65 -24.96
CA ASP A 378 -41.91 0.56 -24.08
C ASP A 378 -41.61 0.83 -22.61
N GLU A 379 -40.41 1.32 -22.31
CA GLU A 379 -39.95 1.63 -20.96
C GLU A 379 -39.64 3.11 -20.79
N ASP A 380 -39.95 3.65 -19.59
CA ASP A 380 -39.53 4.98 -19.19
C ASP A 380 -38.17 4.86 -18.45
N PRO A 381 -37.04 5.24 -19.08
CA PRO A 381 -35.72 5.11 -18.49
C PRO A 381 -35.49 6.04 -17.28
N GLU A 382 -36.27 7.12 -17.13
CA GLU A 382 -36.18 8.03 -16.00
C GLU A 382 -36.77 7.40 -14.74
N VAL A 383 -37.89 6.72 -14.87
CA VAL A 383 -38.54 5.97 -13.78
C VAL A 383 -37.63 4.85 -13.30
N ALA A 384 -37.04 4.08 -14.22
CA ALA A 384 -36.14 3.00 -13.91
C ALA A 384 -34.86 3.52 -13.20
N ALA A 385 -34.26 4.62 -13.68
CA ALA A 385 -33.06 5.23 -13.08
C ALA A 385 -33.36 5.79 -11.67
N ALA A 386 -34.48 6.47 -11.48
CA ALA A 386 -34.89 7.01 -10.18
C ALA A 386 -35.14 5.90 -9.15
N ALA A 387 -35.77 4.80 -9.55
CA ALA A 387 -36.01 3.64 -8.71
C ALA A 387 -34.71 2.95 -8.31
N LEU A 388 -33.78 2.75 -9.27
CA LEU A 388 -32.48 2.16 -8.99
C LEU A 388 -31.64 3.03 -8.04
N ALA A 389 -31.65 4.34 -8.21
CA ALA A 389 -30.95 5.27 -7.31
C ALA A 389 -31.50 5.20 -5.88
N ALA A 390 -32.81 5.11 -5.71
CA ALA A 390 -33.47 4.95 -4.41
C ALA A 390 -33.10 3.62 -3.74
N ALA A 391 -33.09 2.53 -4.51
CA ALA A 391 -32.67 1.21 -4.07
C ALA A 391 -31.19 1.21 -3.59
N ALA A 392 -30.26 1.75 -4.39
CA ALA A 392 -28.86 1.85 -4.06
C ALA A 392 -28.61 2.71 -2.80
N ALA A 393 -29.37 3.81 -2.62
CA ALA A 393 -29.29 4.65 -1.43
C ALA A 393 -29.76 3.93 -0.15
N SER A 394 -30.76 3.05 -0.25
CA SER A 394 -31.27 2.27 0.87
C SER A 394 -30.29 1.19 1.32
N THR A 395 -29.61 0.52 0.37
CA THR A 395 -28.61 -0.51 0.65
C THR A 395 -27.37 0.07 1.34
N GLY A 396 -27.03 1.33 1.05
CA GLY A 396 -25.87 2.04 1.66
C GLY A 396 -26.04 2.42 3.13
N LYS A 397 -27.27 2.51 3.66
CA LYS A 397 -27.53 3.02 5.02
C LYS A 397 -27.20 2.05 6.16
N GLY A 398 -27.09 0.76 5.91
CA GLY A 398 -26.81 -0.26 6.96
C GLY A 398 -25.43 -0.91 6.89
N GLY A 399 -24.65 -0.66 5.85
CA GLY A 399 -23.32 -1.28 5.63
C GLY A 399 -23.34 -2.81 5.45
N ARG A 400 -24.52 -3.44 5.48
CA ARG A 400 -24.69 -4.90 5.40
C ARG A 400 -25.10 -5.42 4.01
N ALA A 401 -25.58 -4.59 3.11
CA ALA A 401 -25.95 -4.96 1.76
C ALA A 401 -24.77 -4.84 0.78
N ALA A 402 -24.78 -5.63 -0.29
CA ALA A 402 -23.79 -5.54 -1.35
C ALA A 402 -24.00 -4.23 -2.15
N PRO A 403 -22.93 -3.54 -2.56
CA PRO A 403 -23.04 -2.33 -3.37
C PRO A 403 -23.65 -2.65 -4.74
N VAL A 404 -24.45 -1.69 -5.25
CA VAL A 404 -25.05 -1.73 -6.57
C VAL A 404 -24.29 -0.77 -7.49
N LEU A 405 -23.79 -1.29 -8.63
CA LEU A 405 -23.20 -0.55 -9.72
C LEU A 405 -24.15 -0.62 -10.92
N ALA A 406 -24.23 0.44 -11.72
CA ALA A 406 -25.11 0.50 -12.87
C ALA A 406 -24.34 0.52 -14.19
N ALA A 407 -24.81 -0.24 -15.19
CA ALA A 407 -24.48 -0.03 -16.59
C ALA A 407 -25.73 0.50 -17.30
N TRP A 408 -25.68 1.77 -17.75
CA TRP A 408 -26.81 2.40 -18.44
C TRP A 408 -26.47 2.61 -19.91
N LEU A 409 -26.92 1.69 -20.74
CA LEU A 409 -26.54 1.61 -22.15
C LEU A 409 -27.19 2.71 -22.99
N GLY A 410 -26.57 3.08 -24.09
CA GLY A 410 -27.01 4.14 -24.99
C GLY A 410 -26.20 5.43 -24.81
N GLN A 411 -25.27 5.68 -25.73
CA GLN A 411 -24.37 6.84 -25.64
C GLN A 411 -25.12 8.17 -25.71
N TYR A 412 -26.07 8.28 -26.60
CA TYR A 412 -26.85 9.50 -26.81
C TYR A 412 -28.16 9.55 -25.98
N SER A 413 -28.90 8.45 -25.93
CA SER A 413 -30.20 8.38 -25.29
C SER A 413 -30.16 8.31 -23.76
N ALA A 414 -29.08 7.85 -23.16
CA ALA A 414 -28.97 7.56 -21.72
C ALA A 414 -28.13 8.56 -20.92
N GLY A 415 -27.66 9.64 -21.54
CA GLY A 415 -26.77 10.60 -20.89
C GLY A 415 -27.36 11.30 -19.67
N ALA A 416 -28.63 11.68 -19.75
CA ALA A 416 -29.37 12.33 -18.65
C ALA A 416 -29.55 11.37 -17.46
N GLN A 417 -29.91 10.12 -17.70
CA GLN A 417 -30.15 9.11 -16.69
C GLN A 417 -28.84 8.72 -15.99
N ARG A 418 -27.71 8.57 -16.74
CA ARG A 418 -26.39 8.36 -16.13
C ARG A 418 -26.02 9.50 -15.19
N ARG A 419 -26.22 10.75 -15.63
CA ARG A 419 -25.96 11.91 -14.77
C ARG A 419 -26.83 11.92 -13.53
N ALA A 420 -28.14 11.62 -13.66
CA ALA A 420 -29.06 11.54 -12.53
C ALA A 420 -28.73 10.44 -11.53
N LEU A 421 -28.25 9.29 -11.99
CA LEU A 421 -27.73 8.20 -11.14
C LEU A 421 -26.45 8.62 -10.42
N ALA A 422 -25.52 9.21 -11.16
CA ALA A 422 -24.25 9.70 -10.66
C ALA A 422 -24.40 10.76 -9.56
N GLU A 423 -25.27 11.74 -9.75
CA GLU A 423 -25.58 12.79 -8.75
C GLU A 423 -26.18 12.22 -7.46
N ARG A 424 -26.87 11.05 -7.54
CA ARG A 424 -27.42 10.32 -6.39
C ARG A 424 -26.42 9.31 -5.78
N GLY A 425 -25.14 9.30 -6.24
CA GLY A 425 -24.07 8.52 -5.68
C GLY A 425 -23.99 7.07 -6.15
N VAL A 426 -24.67 6.72 -7.26
CA VAL A 426 -24.53 5.42 -7.91
C VAL A 426 -23.32 5.48 -8.87
N ALA A 427 -22.43 4.50 -8.79
CA ALA A 427 -21.39 4.34 -9.81
C ALA A 427 -22.03 3.82 -11.09
N VAL A 428 -21.89 4.58 -12.18
CA VAL A 428 -22.60 4.32 -13.44
C VAL A 428 -21.65 4.30 -14.62
N PHE A 429 -21.86 3.37 -15.53
CA PHE A 429 -21.00 3.08 -16.67
C PHE A 429 -21.78 2.99 -17.97
N THR A 430 -21.06 3.15 -19.06
CA THR A 430 -21.63 3.09 -20.41
C THR A 430 -21.74 1.69 -20.97
N THR A 431 -21.00 0.72 -20.40
CA THR A 431 -20.96 -0.68 -20.86
C THR A 431 -21.05 -1.66 -19.68
N PRO A 432 -21.55 -2.89 -19.92
CA PRO A 432 -21.57 -3.95 -18.91
C PRO A 432 -20.18 -4.30 -18.38
N GLU A 433 -19.18 -4.34 -19.27
CA GLU A 433 -17.78 -4.67 -18.94
C GLU A 433 -17.17 -3.63 -18.00
N ALA A 434 -17.45 -2.35 -18.22
CA ALA A 434 -16.94 -1.28 -17.35
C ALA A 434 -17.57 -1.33 -15.95
N ALA A 435 -18.85 -1.68 -15.84
CA ALA A 435 -19.51 -1.87 -14.54
C ALA A 435 -18.96 -3.08 -13.78
N VAL A 436 -18.69 -4.18 -14.48
CA VAL A 436 -18.01 -5.37 -13.92
C VAL A 436 -16.61 -5.01 -13.48
N GLN A 437 -15.85 -4.24 -14.26
CA GLN A 437 -14.52 -3.76 -13.89
C GLN A 437 -14.59 -2.92 -12.61
N GLY A 438 -15.62 -2.08 -12.45
CA GLY A 438 -15.88 -1.38 -11.19
C GLY A 438 -16.09 -2.32 -10.00
N ALA A 439 -16.87 -3.40 -10.15
CA ALA A 439 -17.04 -4.41 -9.11
C ALA A 439 -15.74 -5.14 -8.76
N LEU A 440 -14.90 -5.43 -9.76
CA LEU A 440 -13.56 -6.01 -9.57
C LEU A 440 -12.62 -5.04 -8.82
N HIS A 441 -12.71 -3.74 -9.08
CA HIS A 441 -11.97 -2.71 -8.34
C HIS A 441 -12.35 -2.69 -6.86
N LEU A 442 -13.63 -2.84 -6.52
CA LEU A 442 -14.08 -2.97 -5.12
C LEU A 442 -13.51 -4.22 -4.44
N ALA A 443 -13.54 -5.36 -5.14
CA ALA A 443 -12.97 -6.62 -4.63
C ALA A 443 -11.46 -6.50 -4.41
N GLN A 444 -10.72 -5.94 -5.37
CA GLN A 444 -9.27 -5.75 -5.27
C GLN A 444 -8.90 -4.74 -4.17
N HIS A 445 -9.66 -3.64 -4.06
CA HIS A 445 -9.46 -2.67 -2.99
C HIS A 445 -9.64 -3.30 -1.60
N ARG A 446 -10.67 -4.15 -1.40
CA ARG A 446 -10.85 -4.90 -0.15
C ARG A 446 -9.65 -5.79 0.17
N ARG A 447 -9.16 -6.57 -0.82
CA ARG A 447 -7.98 -7.43 -0.67
C ARG A 447 -6.72 -6.63 -0.31
N ASN A 448 -6.50 -5.48 -0.97
CA ASN A 448 -5.35 -4.63 -0.70
C ASN A 448 -5.41 -4.01 0.71
N ARG A 449 -6.61 -3.61 1.16
CA ARG A 449 -6.79 -3.13 2.54
C ARG A 449 -6.50 -4.21 3.58
N ALA A 450 -6.96 -5.44 3.34
CA ALA A 450 -6.65 -6.57 4.21
C ALA A 450 -5.12 -6.82 4.26
N ALA A 451 -4.44 -6.85 3.10
CA ALA A 451 -2.98 -7.01 3.02
C ALA A 451 -2.22 -5.86 3.71
N ALA A 452 -2.74 -4.62 3.62
CA ALA A 452 -2.14 -3.47 4.30
C ALA A 452 -2.34 -3.49 5.82
N ALA A 453 -3.39 -4.15 6.32
CA ALA A 453 -3.64 -4.34 7.74
C ALA A 453 -2.71 -5.40 8.36
N GLU A 454 -2.21 -6.34 7.55
CA GLU A 454 -1.24 -7.35 8.01
C GLU A 454 0.10 -6.69 8.38
N LEU A 455 0.48 -6.81 9.65
CA LEU A 455 1.73 -6.27 10.22
C LEU A 455 2.52 -7.40 10.89
N PRO A 456 3.23 -8.24 10.10
CA PRO A 456 4.02 -9.32 10.67
C PRO A 456 5.08 -8.79 11.63
N SER A 457 5.35 -9.52 12.71
CA SER A 457 6.44 -9.20 13.63
C SER A 457 7.81 -9.43 12.97
N ALA A 458 8.88 -8.97 13.63
CA ALA A 458 10.24 -9.32 13.22
C ALA A 458 10.55 -10.81 13.44
N GLU A 459 9.76 -11.50 14.26
CA GLU A 459 9.85 -12.94 14.51
C GLU A 459 8.48 -13.56 14.20
N VAL A 460 8.37 -14.23 13.05
CA VAL A 460 7.12 -14.82 12.54
C VAL A 460 7.13 -16.34 12.59
N LEU A 461 8.33 -16.94 12.58
CA LEU A 461 8.47 -18.40 12.58
C LEU A 461 8.17 -18.98 13.96
N GLU A 462 7.50 -20.13 13.99
CA GLU A 462 7.28 -20.94 15.19
C GLU A 462 8.59 -21.59 15.66
N VAL A 463 9.51 -21.90 14.73
CA VAL A 463 10.83 -22.44 15.00
C VAL A 463 11.84 -21.28 15.11
N THR A 464 12.67 -21.30 16.14
CA THR A 464 13.76 -20.33 16.30
C THR A 464 14.86 -20.60 15.28
N PRO A 465 15.13 -19.69 14.32
CA PRO A 465 16.21 -19.89 13.36
C PRO A 465 17.59 -19.94 13.99
N ASP A 466 18.48 -20.77 13.48
CA ASP A 466 19.87 -20.81 13.90
C ASP A 466 20.70 -19.68 13.23
N ARG A 467 20.47 -18.45 13.71
CA ARG A 467 21.14 -17.23 13.21
C ARG A 467 22.66 -17.29 13.39
N ALA A 468 23.15 -17.96 14.43
CA ALA A 468 24.57 -18.07 14.72
C ALA A 468 25.29 -18.91 13.65
N ARG A 469 24.70 -20.02 13.25
CA ARG A 469 25.19 -20.87 12.16
C ARG A 469 25.24 -20.10 10.83
N VAL A 470 24.18 -19.38 10.50
CA VAL A 470 24.12 -18.59 9.26
C VAL A 470 25.19 -17.50 9.26
N SER A 471 25.37 -16.76 10.37
CA SER A 471 26.42 -15.76 10.50
C SER A 471 27.82 -16.35 10.33
N ALA A 472 28.06 -17.56 10.85
CA ALA A 472 29.33 -18.27 10.69
C ALA A 472 29.61 -18.64 9.22
N LEU A 473 28.59 -19.12 8.48
CA LEU A 473 28.72 -19.41 7.04
C LEU A 473 29.06 -18.15 6.23
N PHE A 474 28.41 -17.03 6.52
CA PHE A 474 28.69 -15.76 5.85
C PHE A 474 30.11 -15.25 6.16
N ALA A 475 30.55 -15.37 7.41
CA ALA A 475 31.88 -14.98 7.80
C ALA A 475 32.94 -15.85 7.10
N ALA A 476 32.74 -17.15 6.98
CA ALA A 476 33.64 -18.07 6.29
C ALA A 476 33.74 -17.74 4.79
N ALA A 477 32.61 -17.54 4.10
CA ALA A 477 32.59 -17.15 2.68
C ALA A 477 33.34 -15.82 2.45
N ARG A 478 33.09 -14.81 3.31
CA ARG A 478 33.79 -13.51 3.24
C ARG A 478 35.30 -13.61 3.52
N ALA A 479 35.71 -14.47 4.43
CA ALA A 479 37.15 -14.72 4.70
C ALA A 479 37.88 -15.29 3.47
N GLU A 480 37.17 -16.02 2.61
CA GLU A 480 37.63 -16.51 1.31
C GLU A 480 37.48 -15.49 0.17
N GLY A 481 36.99 -14.27 0.45
CA GLY A 481 36.75 -13.21 -0.54
C GLY A 481 35.51 -13.47 -1.41
N ARG A 482 34.64 -14.39 -1.02
CA ARG A 482 33.40 -14.73 -1.76
C ARG A 482 32.20 -13.91 -1.28
N VAL A 483 31.40 -13.49 -2.22
CA VAL A 483 30.07 -12.91 -1.96
C VAL A 483 28.95 -13.91 -2.32
N GLN A 484 29.27 -14.97 -3.06
CA GLN A 484 28.32 -16.03 -3.40
C GLN A 484 28.62 -17.28 -2.57
N LEU A 485 27.59 -17.80 -1.92
CA LEU A 485 27.65 -19.09 -1.23
C LEU A 485 27.58 -20.22 -2.26
N ASP A 486 28.24 -21.34 -1.95
CA ASP A 486 28.05 -22.55 -2.71
C ASP A 486 26.68 -23.20 -2.41
N GLU A 487 26.34 -24.26 -3.14
CA GLU A 487 25.01 -24.89 -3.02
C GLU A 487 24.80 -25.54 -1.64
N ALA A 488 25.83 -26.19 -1.07
CA ALA A 488 25.73 -26.82 0.24
C ALA A 488 25.56 -25.78 1.36
N GLU A 489 26.33 -24.69 1.29
CA GLU A 489 26.20 -23.55 2.20
C GLU A 489 24.80 -22.92 2.09
N SER A 490 24.29 -22.74 0.85
CA SER A 490 22.97 -22.17 0.58
C SER A 490 21.84 -23.05 1.13
N LEU A 491 21.89 -24.36 0.94
CA LEU A 491 20.93 -25.29 1.50
C LEU A 491 20.99 -25.31 3.04
N ALA A 492 22.19 -25.22 3.64
CA ALA A 492 22.33 -25.15 5.09
C ALA A 492 21.69 -23.88 5.68
N VAL A 493 21.80 -22.74 5.01
CA VAL A 493 21.12 -21.49 5.39
C VAL A 493 19.60 -21.66 5.34
N LEU A 494 19.05 -22.20 4.25
CA LEU A 494 17.60 -22.40 4.11
C LEU A 494 17.06 -23.38 5.17
N SER A 495 17.79 -24.47 5.45
CA SER A 495 17.45 -25.41 6.51
C SER A 495 17.41 -24.76 7.89
N ALA A 496 18.32 -23.81 8.18
CA ALA A 496 18.34 -23.05 9.43
C ALA A 496 17.08 -22.18 9.63
N TYR A 497 16.36 -21.86 8.55
CA TYR A 497 15.10 -21.12 8.53
C TYR A 497 13.86 -22.02 8.36
N GLY A 498 14.01 -23.32 8.54
CA GLY A 498 12.91 -24.29 8.50
C GLY A 498 12.42 -24.60 7.08
N VAL A 499 13.13 -24.16 6.04
CA VAL A 499 12.81 -24.56 4.66
C VAL A 499 13.34 -25.97 4.41
N PRO A 500 12.47 -26.96 4.08
CA PRO A 500 12.90 -28.32 3.90
C PRO A 500 13.86 -28.47 2.72
N VAL A 501 15.01 -29.09 2.95
CA VAL A 501 16.03 -29.34 1.92
C VAL A 501 16.21 -30.84 1.72
N ILE A 502 16.56 -31.21 0.48
CA ILE A 502 16.88 -32.61 0.15
C ILE A 502 18.08 -33.10 1.00
N PRO A 503 18.07 -34.34 1.51
CA PRO A 503 19.24 -34.93 2.12
C PRO A 503 20.45 -34.91 1.16
N HIS A 504 21.54 -34.29 1.63
CA HIS A 504 22.73 -34.09 0.81
C HIS A 504 24.01 -34.13 1.66
N ARG A 505 25.16 -34.34 1.00
CA ARG A 505 26.51 -34.27 1.56
C ARG A 505 27.45 -33.58 0.57
N ALA A 506 28.27 -32.67 1.06
CA ALA A 506 29.42 -32.16 0.31
C ALA A 506 30.60 -33.12 0.51
N ALA A 507 31.37 -33.36 -0.52
CA ALA A 507 32.56 -34.20 -0.54
C ALA A 507 33.70 -33.48 -1.25
N ALA A 508 34.88 -33.44 -0.66
CA ALA A 508 36.05 -32.83 -1.27
C ALA A 508 36.69 -33.75 -2.32
N THR A 509 36.56 -35.07 -2.12
CA THR A 509 37.11 -36.11 -3.00
C THR A 509 36.05 -37.00 -3.56
N LEU A 510 36.38 -37.73 -4.65
CA LEU A 510 35.45 -38.69 -5.26
C LEU A 510 35.17 -39.88 -4.36
N ASP A 511 36.12 -40.32 -3.55
CA ASP A 511 35.96 -41.40 -2.59
C ASP A 511 34.98 -41.01 -1.48
N GLU A 512 35.13 -39.80 -0.91
CA GLU A 512 34.14 -39.25 0.03
C GLU A 512 32.76 -39.11 -0.59
N ALA A 513 32.65 -38.79 -1.91
CA ALA A 513 31.37 -38.74 -2.61
C ALA A 513 30.70 -40.11 -2.71
N VAL A 514 31.47 -41.19 -2.92
CA VAL A 514 30.98 -42.57 -2.92
C VAL A 514 30.50 -42.99 -1.54
N GLU A 515 31.24 -42.63 -0.48
CA GLU A 515 30.81 -42.91 0.92
C GLU A 515 29.51 -42.16 1.26
N ALA A 516 29.45 -40.87 0.90
CA ALA A 516 28.25 -40.06 1.08
C ALA A 516 27.02 -40.64 0.33
N ALA A 517 27.21 -41.16 -0.87
CA ALA A 517 26.17 -41.83 -1.64
C ALA A 517 25.66 -43.12 -0.95
N ALA A 518 26.56 -43.90 -0.38
CA ALA A 518 26.20 -45.09 0.37
C ALA A 518 25.41 -44.76 1.64
N GLU A 519 25.75 -43.71 2.36
CA GLU A 519 25.02 -43.18 3.53
C GLU A 519 23.62 -42.68 3.17
N LEU A 520 23.48 -41.92 2.06
CA LEU A 520 22.24 -41.29 1.59
C LEU A 520 21.25 -42.33 1.00
N GLY A 521 21.77 -43.44 0.53
CA GLY A 521 21.02 -44.47 -0.16
C GLY A 521 20.81 -44.21 -1.64
N TRP A 522 21.04 -45.25 -2.46
CA TRP A 522 20.88 -45.17 -3.93
C TRP A 522 19.39 -45.18 -4.35
N PRO A 523 18.99 -44.58 -5.47
CA PRO A 523 19.83 -43.76 -6.37
C PRO A 523 20.13 -42.38 -5.83
N VAL A 524 21.26 -41.79 -6.29
CA VAL A 524 21.71 -40.43 -5.95
C VAL A 524 21.89 -39.55 -7.18
N VAL A 525 22.01 -38.25 -6.91
CA VAL A 525 22.41 -37.22 -7.86
C VAL A 525 23.81 -36.74 -7.49
N LEU A 526 24.70 -36.65 -8.46
CA LEU A 526 26.03 -36.04 -8.33
C LEU A 526 26.03 -34.68 -9.00
N LYS A 527 26.52 -33.66 -8.30
CA LYS A 527 26.70 -32.30 -8.82
C LYS A 527 28.12 -31.82 -8.53
N VAL A 528 28.66 -31.00 -9.45
CA VAL A 528 29.89 -30.27 -9.19
C VAL A 528 29.64 -29.16 -8.17
N LEU A 529 30.42 -29.09 -7.12
CA LEU A 529 30.38 -28.01 -6.12
C LEU A 529 31.27 -26.85 -6.62
N SER A 530 30.63 -25.76 -7.00
CA SER A 530 31.30 -24.53 -7.47
C SER A 530 30.38 -23.34 -7.32
N ASP A 531 30.92 -22.23 -6.84
CA ASP A 531 30.29 -20.91 -6.78
C ASP A 531 30.29 -20.19 -8.14
N ALA A 532 31.17 -20.58 -9.06
CA ALA A 532 31.35 -19.95 -10.36
C ALA A 532 30.48 -20.54 -11.49
N LEU A 533 29.64 -21.55 -11.23
CA LEU A 533 28.78 -22.19 -12.21
C LEU A 533 27.29 -21.85 -12.01
N PRO A 534 26.76 -20.87 -12.74
CA PRO A 534 25.36 -20.42 -12.55
C PRO A 534 24.32 -21.41 -13.09
N ALA A 535 24.63 -22.18 -14.15
CA ALA A 535 23.71 -23.11 -14.80
C ALA A 535 24.38 -24.48 -14.97
N LYS A 536 24.45 -25.24 -13.87
CA LYS A 536 25.19 -26.53 -13.81
C LYS A 536 24.70 -27.54 -14.84
N THR A 537 23.40 -27.59 -15.08
CA THR A 537 22.79 -28.54 -16.05
C THR A 537 23.22 -28.25 -17.49
N GLU A 538 23.37 -26.97 -17.88
CA GLU A 538 23.74 -26.58 -19.24
C GLU A 538 25.19 -26.95 -19.61
N VAL A 539 26.05 -27.04 -18.62
CA VAL A 539 27.46 -27.38 -18.78
C VAL A 539 27.76 -28.85 -18.41
N GLY A 540 26.71 -29.68 -18.24
CA GLY A 540 26.85 -31.07 -17.90
C GLY A 540 27.42 -31.34 -16.51
N ALA A 541 27.29 -30.39 -15.57
CA ALA A 541 27.80 -30.47 -14.20
C ALA A 541 26.81 -31.10 -13.19
N VAL A 542 25.80 -31.86 -13.69
CA VAL A 542 24.81 -32.60 -12.92
C VAL A 542 24.58 -33.97 -13.57
N ALA A 543 24.67 -35.03 -12.79
CA ALA A 543 24.32 -36.40 -13.20
C ALA A 543 23.22 -36.95 -12.30
N LEU A 544 22.16 -37.49 -12.90
CA LEU A 544 20.96 -38.01 -12.22
C LEU A 544 20.91 -39.53 -12.28
N ASP A 545 20.12 -40.15 -11.40
CA ASP A 545 19.81 -41.58 -11.36
C ASP A 545 21.05 -42.48 -11.28
N LEU A 546 22.04 -42.09 -10.48
CA LEU A 546 23.22 -42.89 -10.21
C LEU A 546 22.87 -43.96 -9.18
N ARG A 547 22.99 -45.22 -9.58
CA ARG A 547 22.45 -46.37 -8.82
C ARG A 547 23.51 -47.14 -8.03
N ASP A 548 24.79 -46.89 -8.30
CA ASP A 548 25.91 -47.52 -7.62
C ASP A 548 27.19 -46.71 -7.71
N ALA A 549 28.23 -47.14 -7.02
CA ALA A 549 29.51 -46.48 -6.96
C ALA A 549 30.26 -46.44 -8.32
N ALA A 550 30.06 -47.41 -9.21
CA ALA A 550 30.68 -47.40 -10.51
C ALA A 550 30.05 -46.32 -11.41
N ALA A 551 28.72 -46.26 -11.48
CA ALA A 551 27.99 -45.24 -12.22
C ALA A 551 28.35 -43.83 -11.70
N LEU A 552 28.56 -43.65 -10.38
CA LEU A 552 28.95 -42.37 -9.81
C LEU A 552 30.37 -41.97 -10.27
N ARG A 553 31.33 -42.89 -10.28
CA ARG A 553 32.69 -42.61 -10.73
C ARG A 553 32.77 -42.31 -12.21
N ASP A 554 32.02 -43.05 -13.03
CA ASP A 554 31.93 -42.81 -14.48
C ASP A 554 31.32 -41.42 -14.79
N ALA A 555 30.26 -41.08 -14.10
CA ALA A 555 29.61 -39.77 -14.18
C ALA A 555 30.56 -38.63 -13.79
N ALA A 556 31.31 -38.79 -12.71
CA ALA A 556 32.31 -37.80 -12.25
C ALA A 556 33.39 -37.57 -13.30
N ALA A 557 33.95 -38.65 -13.87
CA ALA A 557 34.96 -38.53 -14.91
C ALA A 557 34.43 -37.82 -16.18
N ALA A 558 33.19 -38.13 -16.60
CA ALA A 558 32.54 -37.48 -17.72
C ALA A 558 32.28 -35.98 -17.44
N MET A 559 31.86 -35.62 -16.21
CA MET A 559 31.63 -34.23 -15.81
C MET A 559 32.96 -33.43 -15.76
N GLU A 560 34.04 -34.01 -15.24
CA GLU A 560 35.36 -33.38 -15.23
C GLU A 560 35.90 -33.12 -16.64
N ALA A 561 35.78 -34.10 -17.53
CA ALA A 561 36.17 -33.93 -18.94
C ALA A 561 35.31 -32.86 -19.65
N GLY A 562 34.00 -32.88 -19.46
CA GLY A 562 33.07 -31.90 -20.05
C GLY A 562 33.35 -30.49 -19.53
N LEU A 563 33.60 -30.35 -18.24
CA LEU A 563 33.91 -29.07 -17.60
C LEU A 563 35.25 -28.48 -18.06
N ALA A 564 36.25 -29.32 -18.17
CA ALA A 564 37.58 -28.92 -18.68
C ALA A 564 37.49 -28.40 -20.13
N ALA A 565 36.65 -29.01 -20.97
CA ALA A 565 36.39 -28.56 -22.33
C ALA A 565 35.56 -27.26 -22.38
N ALA A 566 34.47 -27.17 -21.60
CA ALA A 566 33.55 -26.05 -21.66
C ALA A 566 34.04 -24.79 -20.90
N ARG A 567 34.84 -24.96 -19.85
CA ARG A 567 35.37 -23.89 -18.96
C ARG A 567 36.82 -24.16 -18.58
N PRO A 568 37.81 -24.01 -19.52
CA PRO A 568 39.19 -24.18 -19.20
C PRO A 568 39.66 -23.30 -18.05
N GLY A 569 40.26 -23.92 -17.04
CA GLY A 569 40.77 -23.20 -15.84
C GLY A 569 39.84 -23.14 -14.64
N LEU A 570 38.58 -23.54 -14.77
CA LEU A 570 37.67 -23.70 -13.63
C LEU A 570 38.14 -24.89 -12.77
N ARG A 571 38.32 -24.68 -11.48
CA ARG A 571 38.58 -25.74 -10.50
C ARG A 571 37.37 -25.93 -9.60
N PRO A 572 36.71 -27.08 -9.64
CA PRO A 572 35.64 -27.42 -8.70
C PRO A 572 36.16 -27.43 -7.25
N ARG A 573 35.30 -27.07 -6.30
CA ARG A 573 35.62 -27.18 -4.84
C ARG A 573 35.44 -28.62 -4.33
N GLY A 574 34.78 -29.48 -5.11
CA GLY A 574 34.47 -30.86 -4.79
C GLY A 574 33.13 -31.28 -5.43
N TRP A 575 32.48 -32.18 -4.76
CA TRP A 575 31.24 -32.81 -5.22
C TRP A 575 30.11 -32.57 -4.22
N MET A 576 28.89 -32.45 -4.71
CA MET A 576 27.68 -32.54 -3.90
C MET A 576 26.93 -33.82 -4.28
N VAL A 577 26.71 -34.66 -3.32
CA VAL A 577 25.87 -35.87 -3.44
C VAL A 577 24.52 -35.58 -2.80
N GLN A 578 23.43 -35.82 -3.55
CA GLN A 578 22.07 -35.65 -3.07
C GLN A 578 21.29 -36.95 -3.29
N ARG A 579 20.33 -37.25 -2.37
CA ARG A 579 19.36 -38.29 -2.63
C ARG A 579 18.57 -37.98 -3.88
N GLN A 580 18.27 -38.96 -4.74
CA GLN A 580 17.39 -38.78 -5.88
C GLN A 580 15.98 -38.41 -5.41
N ALA A 581 15.52 -37.20 -5.76
CA ALA A 581 14.16 -36.79 -5.42
C ALA A 581 13.13 -37.48 -6.32
N PRO A 582 12.06 -38.06 -5.77
CA PRO A 582 10.95 -38.53 -6.58
C PRO A 582 10.31 -37.43 -7.44
N PRO A 583 9.60 -37.81 -8.54
CA PRO A 583 8.88 -36.83 -9.35
C PRO A 583 7.91 -36.00 -8.52
N GLY A 584 7.76 -34.73 -8.87
CA GLY A 584 6.88 -33.77 -8.20
C GLY A 584 6.77 -32.48 -8.99
N ARG A 585 5.99 -31.52 -8.46
CA ARG A 585 5.85 -30.20 -9.09
C ARG A 585 7.07 -29.34 -8.79
N GLU A 586 7.62 -28.75 -9.81
CA GLU A 586 8.75 -27.82 -9.67
C GLU A 586 8.24 -26.40 -9.46
N LEU A 587 8.64 -25.84 -8.34
CA LEU A 587 8.31 -24.47 -7.91
C LEU A 587 9.61 -23.69 -7.72
N ARG A 588 9.50 -22.37 -7.75
CA ARG A 588 10.62 -21.46 -7.56
C ARG A 588 10.30 -20.48 -6.44
N LEU A 589 11.26 -20.31 -5.51
CA LEU A 589 11.25 -19.23 -4.54
C LEU A 589 12.42 -18.29 -4.85
N ARG A 590 12.22 -17.00 -4.65
CA ARG A 590 13.25 -16.00 -4.85
C ARG A 590 13.23 -14.98 -3.72
N LEU A 591 14.40 -14.55 -3.33
CA LEU A 591 14.66 -13.27 -2.67
C LEU A 591 15.52 -12.45 -3.64
N GLY A 592 15.15 -11.22 -3.86
CA GLY A 592 15.95 -10.28 -4.63
C GLY A 592 15.90 -8.91 -3.99
N ASP A 593 16.64 -7.97 -4.55
CA ASP A 593 16.69 -6.60 -4.08
C ASP A 593 16.26 -5.62 -5.17
N ASP A 594 15.43 -4.68 -4.79
CA ASP A 594 14.99 -3.57 -5.65
C ASP A 594 15.61 -2.27 -5.15
N PRO A 595 16.26 -1.47 -6.02
CA PRO A 595 16.90 -0.23 -5.60
C PRO A 595 15.94 0.77 -4.93
N MET A 596 14.63 0.64 -5.19
CA MET A 596 13.60 1.51 -4.64
C MET A 596 12.94 0.96 -3.37
N PHE A 597 12.67 -0.35 -3.30
CA PHE A 597 11.88 -0.95 -2.21
C PHE A 597 12.66 -1.95 -1.34
N GLY A 598 13.93 -2.19 -1.65
CA GLY A 598 14.75 -3.16 -0.93
C GLY A 598 14.36 -4.60 -1.25
N PRO A 599 14.50 -5.53 -0.30
CA PRO A 599 14.26 -6.94 -0.53
C PRO A 599 12.81 -7.22 -0.91
N TRP A 600 12.64 -8.16 -1.83
CA TRP A 600 11.34 -8.69 -2.26
C TRP A 600 11.40 -10.23 -2.32
N ILE A 601 10.25 -10.86 -2.11
CA ILE A 601 10.06 -12.31 -2.18
C ILE A 601 9.27 -12.62 -3.45
N GLY A 602 9.74 -13.61 -4.22
CA GLY A 602 9.09 -14.16 -5.42
C GLY A 602 8.65 -15.61 -5.23
N PHE A 603 7.48 -15.95 -5.76
CA PHE A 603 6.95 -17.31 -5.81
C PHE A 603 6.35 -17.59 -7.17
N GLY A 604 6.68 -18.74 -7.76
CA GLY A 604 6.11 -19.15 -9.03
C GLY A 604 6.48 -20.55 -9.46
N ARG A 605 6.15 -20.85 -10.73
CA ARG A 605 6.55 -22.10 -11.35
C ARG A 605 8.07 -22.18 -11.48
N GLY A 606 8.63 -23.33 -11.15
CA GLY A 606 10.05 -23.63 -11.23
C GLY A 606 10.43 -24.44 -12.47
N GLY A 607 11.67 -24.93 -12.49
CA GLY A 607 12.24 -25.69 -13.57
C GLY A 607 12.82 -24.84 -14.71
N THR A 608 13.20 -25.46 -15.79
CA THR A 608 13.90 -24.83 -16.93
C THR A 608 13.02 -23.92 -17.76
N ALA A 609 11.69 -24.16 -17.79
CA ALA A 609 10.72 -23.33 -18.52
C ALA A 609 10.28 -22.07 -17.77
N ALA A 610 10.63 -21.91 -16.49
CA ALA A 610 10.19 -20.81 -15.64
C ALA A 610 10.42 -19.39 -16.23
N PRO A 611 11.55 -19.10 -16.92
CA PRO A 611 11.77 -17.77 -17.52
C PRO A 611 10.81 -17.46 -18.67
N ILE A 612 10.37 -18.49 -19.42
CA ILE A 612 9.47 -18.34 -20.57
C ILE A 612 8.03 -18.18 -20.10
N GLU A 613 7.61 -18.97 -19.12
CA GLU A 613 6.24 -18.96 -18.61
C GLU A 613 5.90 -17.71 -17.79
N ALA A 614 6.90 -17.09 -17.15
CA ALA A 614 6.80 -15.87 -16.35
C ALA A 614 5.63 -15.88 -15.34
N ASP A 615 5.29 -17.08 -14.79
CA ASP A 615 4.26 -17.23 -13.76
C ASP A 615 4.86 -17.02 -12.38
N GLU A 616 5.07 -15.75 -12.02
CA GLU A 616 5.66 -15.37 -10.73
C GLU A 616 4.85 -14.27 -10.05
N SER A 617 4.63 -14.42 -8.76
CA SER A 617 4.04 -13.42 -7.87
C SER A 617 5.11 -12.85 -6.95
N HIS A 618 5.03 -11.55 -6.67
CA HIS A 618 6.00 -10.84 -5.83
C HIS A 618 5.30 -10.22 -4.62
N ASP A 619 6.01 -10.17 -3.48
CA ASP A 619 5.59 -9.41 -2.29
C ASP A 619 6.81 -8.88 -1.52
N LEU A 620 6.58 -7.99 -0.54
CA LEU A 620 7.64 -7.39 0.28
C LEU A 620 7.71 -8.04 1.66
N PRO A 621 8.91 -8.35 2.18
CA PRO A 621 9.05 -8.77 3.57
C PRO A 621 8.72 -7.62 4.55
N PRO A 622 8.30 -7.94 5.80
CA PRO A 622 8.06 -9.29 6.33
C PRO A 622 6.74 -9.88 5.84
N LEU A 623 6.73 -11.22 5.65
CA LEU A 623 5.52 -11.98 5.35
C LEU A 623 5.06 -12.76 6.59
N ASN A 624 3.75 -12.92 6.74
CA ASN A 624 3.14 -13.94 7.58
C ASN A 624 2.42 -14.98 6.72
N ARG A 625 1.83 -16.00 7.35
CA ARG A 625 1.11 -17.08 6.67
C ARG A 625 -0.01 -16.55 5.74
N ALA A 626 -0.78 -15.54 6.19
CA ALA A 626 -1.89 -14.98 5.40
C ALA A 626 -1.38 -14.31 4.10
N LEU A 627 -0.31 -13.51 4.19
CA LEU A 627 0.32 -12.86 3.04
C LEU A 627 0.97 -13.88 2.09
N ALA A 628 1.62 -14.92 2.63
CA ALA A 628 2.23 -15.98 1.84
C ALA A 628 1.17 -16.79 1.07
N LEU A 629 0.07 -17.18 1.70
CA LEU A 629 -1.06 -17.87 1.04
C LEU A 629 -1.70 -16.98 -0.04
N ALA A 630 -1.88 -15.68 0.24
CA ALA A 630 -2.37 -14.74 -0.76
C ALA A 630 -1.40 -14.59 -1.94
N MET A 631 -0.08 -14.65 -1.69
CA MET A 631 0.96 -14.62 -2.72
C MET A 631 0.90 -15.85 -3.62
N ILE A 632 0.81 -17.05 -3.04
CA ILE A 632 0.64 -18.31 -3.78
C ILE A 632 -0.60 -18.23 -4.67
N GLY A 633 -1.75 -17.78 -4.12
CA GLY A 633 -3.02 -17.71 -4.82
C GLY A 633 -3.05 -16.75 -6.03
N ARG A 634 -2.06 -15.86 -6.19
CA ARG A 634 -1.94 -14.94 -7.34
C ARG A 634 -1.29 -15.58 -8.57
N THR A 635 -0.64 -16.74 -8.44
CA THR A 635 0.02 -17.45 -9.55
C THR A 635 -0.93 -18.37 -10.30
N ARG A 636 -0.66 -18.63 -11.56
CA ARG A 636 -1.39 -19.64 -12.34
C ARG A 636 -1.11 -21.06 -11.84
N VAL A 637 0.12 -21.32 -11.41
CA VAL A 637 0.52 -22.62 -10.85
C VAL A 637 -0.28 -22.98 -9.61
N SER A 638 -0.83 -21.99 -8.87
CA SER A 638 -1.65 -22.24 -7.68
C SER A 638 -2.85 -23.15 -7.94
N ARG A 639 -3.44 -23.09 -9.16
CA ARG A 639 -4.56 -23.96 -9.56
C ARG A 639 -4.15 -25.42 -9.67
N LEU A 640 -2.88 -25.68 -9.94
CA LEU A 640 -2.33 -27.02 -10.04
C LEU A 640 -1.97 -27.62 -8.66
N LEU A 641 -1.82 -26.74 -7.64
CA LEU A 641 -1.50 -27.17 -6.27
C LEU A 641 -2.69 -27.81 -5.56
N ASP A 642 -3.91 -27.53 -6.00
CA ASP A 642 -5.13 -28.13 -5.44
C ASP A 642 -5.40 -29.56 -5.98
N GLY A 643 -4.52 -30.06 -6.83
CA GLY A 643 -4.68 -31.32 -7.54
C GLY A 643 -5.26 -31.14 -8.95
N TRP A 644 -4.78 -31.89 -9.91
CA TRP A 644 -5.26 -31.86 -11.28
C TRP A 644 -5.04 -33.22 -11.97
N ARG A 645 -6.12 -33.84 -12.43
CA ARG A 645 -6.10 -35.19 -13.02
C ARG A 645 -5.42 -36.19 -12.06
N ASP A 646 -4.39 -36.89 -12.49
CA ASP A 646 -3.64 -37.92 -11.73
C ASP A 646 -2.66 -37.33 -10.70
N HIS A 647 -2.57 -36.00 -10.61
CA HIS A 647 -1.71 -35.33 -9.67
C HIS A 647 -2.48 -34.95 -8.38
N LEU A 648 -2.04 -35.48 -7.26
CA LEU A 648 -2.59 -35.17 -5.94
C LEU A 648 -2.29 -33.72 -5.50
N PRO A 649 -3.08 -33.16 -4.57
CA PRO A 649 -2.85 -31.83 -4.03
C PRO A 649 -1.54 -31.75 -3.25
N VAL A 650 -0.96 -30.55 -3.23
CA VAL A 650 0.25 -30.19 -2.48
C VAL A 650 -0.10 -29.28 -1.32
N SER A 651 0.57 -29.41 -0.17
CA SER A 651 0.32 -28.55 0.99
C SER A 651 0.64 -27.09 0.67
N ARG A 652 -0.40 -26.24 0.59
CA ARG A 652 -0.25 -24.78 0.47
C ARG A 652 0.30 -24.18 1.76
N GLU A 653 -0.03 -24.76 2.90
CA GLU A 653 0.43 -24.34 4.22
C GLU A 653 1.94 -24.50 4.33
N GLY A 654 2.48 -25.66 3.96
CA GLY A 654 3.93 -25.87 3.98
C GLY A 654 4.67 -24.95 3.01
N LEU A 655 4.09 -24.66 1.82
CA LEU A 655 4.65 -23.65 0.90
C LEU A 655 4.63 -22.25 1.51
N ALA A 656 3.57 -21.90 2.23
CA ALA A 656 3.49 -20.62 2.93
C ALA A 656 4.55 -20.53 4.04
N GLU A 657 4.79 -21.59 4.78
CA GLU A 657 5.85 -21.67 5.80
C GLU A 657 7.23 -21.49 5.19
N ALA A 658 7.53 -22.11 4.05
CA ALA A 658 8.79 -21.91 3.32
C ALA A 658 8.98 -20.47 2.86
N LEU A 659 7.92 -19.80 2.38
CA LEU A 659 7.93 -18.39 2.01
C LEU A 659 8.15 -17.48 3.24
N VAL A 660 7.51 -17.80 4.36
CA VAL A 660 7.71 -17.06 5.63
C VAL A 660 9.14 -17.25 6.12
N GLY A 661 9.71 -18.46 6.01
CA GLY A 661 11.12 -18.73 6.34
C GLY A 661 12.08 -17.88 5.50
N LEU A 662 11.88 -17.85 4.19
CA LEU A 662 12.69 -17.02 3.29
C LEU A 662 12.52 -15.51 3.58
N SER A 663 11.31 -15.09 3.93
CA SER A 663 11.03 -13.71 4.32
C SER A 663 11.70 -13.34 5.65
N GLN A 664 11.68 -14.24 6.64
CA GLN A 664 12.35 -14.04 7.92
C GLN A 664 13.87 -13.95 7.73
N PHE A 665 14.43 -14.79 6.86
CA PHE A 665 15.84 -14.73 6.47
C PHE A 665 16.22 -13.35 5.91
N ALA A 666 15.40 -12.78 5.04
CA ALA A 666 15.61 -11.44 4.49
C ALA A 666 15.52 -10.31 5.55
N VAL A 667 14.69 -10.49 6.58
CA VAL A 667 14.56 -9.54 7.70
C VAL A 667 15.77 -9.60 8.64
N ASP A 668 16.26 -10.80 8.92
CA ASP A 668 17.35 -11.04 9.88
C ASP A 668 18.73 -10.67 9.31
N PHE A 669 18.91 -10.81 7.98
CA PHE A 669 20.20 -10.62 7.31
C PHE A 669 20.14 -9.57 6.20
N PRO A 670 20.23 -8.28 6.54
CA PRO A 670 20.20 -7.19 5.55
C PRO A 670 21.43 -7.17 4.61
N GLU A 671 22.47 -7.95 4.89
CA GLU A 671 23.62 -8.18 4.01
C GLU A 671 23.33 -9.16 2.86
N VAL A 672 22.18 -9.80 2.81
CA VAL A 672 21.78 -10.66 1.69
C VAL A 672 21.24 -9.80 0.55
N GLU A 673 21.77 -10.01 -0.65
CA GLU A 673 21.32 -9.36 -1.87
C GLU A 673 20.26 -10.19 -2.60
N ALA A 674 20.51 -11.49 -2.75
CA ALA A 674 19.65 -12.39 -3.46
C ALA A 674 19.69 -13.82 -2.91
N ALA A 675 18.57 -14.52 -3.02
CA ALA A 675 18.50 -15.98 -2.89
C ALA A 675 17.57 -16.54 -3.97
N VAL A 676 18.00 -17.61 -4.62
CA VAL A 676 17.21 -18.31 -5.65
C VAL A 676 17.13 -19.78 -5.26
N VAL A 677 15.90 -20.28 -5.15
CA VAL A 677 15.57 -21.69 -4.97
C VAL A 677 14.89 -22.19 -6.24
N ASN A 678 15.54 -23.04 -7.01
CA ASN A 678 15.00 -23.57 -8.25
C ASN A 678 15.70 -24.87 -8.69
N PRO A 679 15.02 -26.03 -8.58
CA PRO A 679 13.63 -26.16 -8.15
C PRO A 679 13.47 -26.44 -6.65
N LEU A 680 12.34 -26.00 -6.11
CA LEU A 680 11.70 -26.60 -4.94
C LEU A 680 10.74 -27.64 -5.47
N ARG A 681 10.92 -28.90 -5.09
CA ARG A 681 10.06 -29.99 -5.52
C ARG A 681 8.96 -30.26 -4.50
N ALA A 682 7.73 -30.05 -4.90
CA ALA A 682 6.55 -30.20 -4.05
C ALA A 682 5.75 -31.44 -4.45
N ARG A 683 5.36 -32.22 -3.43
CA ARG A 683 4.60 -33.48 -3.51
C ARG A 683 3.52 -33.52 -2.41
N PRO A 684 2.56 -34.45 -2.48
CA PRO A 684 1.56 -34.62 -1.40
C PRO A 684 2.18 -34.87 -0.03
N GLU A 685 3.29 -35.60 0.03
CA GLU A 685 3.96 -36.03 1.26
C GLU A 685 4.85 -34.93 1.86
N GLY A 686 5.14 -33.85 1.09
CA GLY A 686 6.00 -32.77 1.53
C GLY A 686 6.71 -32.05 0.37
N MET A 687 7.68 -31.23 0.71
CA MET A 687 8.49 -30.50 -0.26
C MET A 687 9.96 -30.53 0.12
N GLU A 688 10.83 -30.40 -0.87
CA GLU A 688 12.28 -30.40 -0.69
C GLU A 688 12.94 -29.44 -1.70
N VAL A 689 13.82 -28.59 -1.20
CA VAL A 689 14.69 -27.75 -2.06
C VAL A 689 15.77 -28.65 -2.66
N LEU A 690 15.89 -28.62 -3.98
CA LEU A 690 16.90 -29.42 -4.71
C LEU A 690 18.10 -28.58 -5.10
N ASP A 691 17.93 -27.28 -5.34
CA ASP A 691 19.02 -26.37 -5.70
C ASP A 691 18.73 -24.98 -5.12
N ALA A 692 19.77 -24.37 -4.56
CA ALA A 692 19.70 -23.05 -3.97
C ALA A 692 21.01 -22.28 -4.20
N ARG A 693 20.87 -20.98 -4.36
CA ARG A 693 21.97 -20.03 -4.47
C ARG A 693 21.68 -18.80 -3.64
N ILE A 694 22.65 -18.37 -2.82
CA ILE A 694 22.56 -17.15 -2.02
C ILE A 694 23.75 -16.25 -2.37
N THR A 695 23.45 -14.97 -2.59
CA THR A 695 24.44 -13.91 -2.89
C THR A 695 24.38 -12.87 -1.79
N LEU A 696 25.54 -12.51 -1.27
CA LEU A 696 25.72 -11.47 -0.26
C LEU A 696 26.06 -10.14 -0.95
N ARG A 697 25.68 -9.04 -0.33
CA ARG A 697 26.12 -7.70 -0.73
C ARG A 697 27.63 -7.55 -0.49
N PRO A 698 28.27 -6.62 -1.18
CA PRO A 698 29.63 -6.21 -0.86
C PRO A 698 29.81 -5.91 0.63
N PRO A 699 30.99 -6.16 1.21
CA PRO A 699 31.25 -5.87 2.62
C PRO A 699 30.96 -4.40 2.99
N GLY A 700 30.20 -4.20 4.05
CA GLY A 700 29.79 -2.86 4.51
C GLY A 700 28.48 -2.34 3.93
N GLU A 701 27.94 -2.97 2.90
CA GLU A 701 26.61 -2.64 2.36
C GLU A 701 25.51 -3.44 3.09
N THR A 702 24.40 -2.77 3.37
CA THR A 702 23.22 -3.38 3.98
C THR A 702 21.94 -2.96 3.25
N GLY A 703 21.00 -3.88 3.11
CA GLY A 703 19.66 -3.61 2.62
C GLY A 703 18.78 -2.87 3.64
N PHE A 704 17.62 -2.43 3.21
CA PHE A 704 16.61 -1.81 4.09
C PHE A 704 15.23 -2.37 3.76
N LEU A 705 14.37 -2.49 4.76
CA LEU A 705 12.99 -2.91 4.57
C LEU A 705 12.10 -1.71 4.22
N ALA A 706 11.29 -1.82 3.15
CA ALA A 706 10.30 -0.80 2.81
C ALA A 706 9.12 -0.77 3.82
N ILE A 707 8.84 -1.90 4.45
CA ILE A 707 7.81 -2.05 5.46
C ILE A 707 8.49 -2.51 6.75
N PRO A 708 8.51 -1.68 7.81
CA PRO A 708 9.09 -2.10 9.08
C PRO A 708 8.22 -3.20 9.72
N PRO A 709 8.84 -4.23 10.30
CA PRO A 709 8.12 -5.25 11.06
C PRO A 709 7.50 -4.68 12.33
N TYR A 710 6.46 -5.35 12.85
CA TYR A 710 5.91 -5.03 14.17
C TYR A 710 7.00 -5.17 15.24
N PRO A 711 7.25 -4.14 16.07
CA PRO A 711 8.37 -4.12 17.03
C PRO A 711 8.02 -4.89 18.32
N ALA A 712 7.83 -6.20 18.22
CA ALA A 712 7.46 -7.09 19.33
C ALA A 712 8.46 -7.03 20.49
N SER A 713 9.74 -6.81 20.19
CA SER A 713 10.81 -6.68 21.19
C SER A 713 10.62 -5.51 22.17
N LEU A 714 9.73 -4.58 21.85
CA LEU A 714 9.36 -3.49 22.75
C LEU A 714 8.27 -3.89 23.77
N ALA A 715 7.72 -5.10 23.74
CA ALA A 715 6.77 -5.55 24.75
C ALA A 715 7.49 -5.76 26.11
N ARG A 716 6.93 -5.23 27.20
CA ARG A 716 7.47 -5.39 28.57
C ARG A 716 6.35 -5.55 29.59
N PRO A 717 6.47 -6.45 30.56
CA PRO A 717 5.58 -6.50 31.70
C PRO A 717 5.82 -5.28 32.61
N PHE A 718 4.78 -4.82 33.26
CA PHE A 718 4.82 -3.78 34.29
C PHE A 718 3.86 -4.12 35.41
N THR A 719 4.31 -3.94 36.66
CA THR A 719 3.49 -4.10 37.87
C THR A 719 3.23 -2.73 38.46
N THR A 720 1.98 -2.38 38.63
CA THR A 720 1.55 -1.13 39.29
C THR A 720 1.90 -1.12 40.76
N LYS A 721 1.87 0.05 41.43
CA LYS A 721 2.19 0.20 42.84
C LYS A 721 1.25 -0.59 43.78
N ASP A 722 0.04 -0.88 43.29
CA ASP A 722 -0.96 -1.70 43.99
C ASP A 722 -0.90 -3.19 43.62
N GLY A 723 0.19 -3.64 42.98
CA GLY A 723 0.49 -5.05 42.72
C GLY A 723 -0.20 -5.64 41.47
N ARG A 724 -0.95 -4.87 40.66
CA ARG A 724 -1.60 -5.37 39.47
C ARG A 724 -0.63 -5.40 38.26
N GLY A 725 -0.62 -6.53 37.56
CA GLY A 725 0.21 -6.74 36.35
C GLY A 725 -0.46 -6.28 35.07
N VAL A 726 0.31 -5.67 34.18
CA VAL A 726 -0.07 -5.37 32.80
C VAL A 726 1.10 -5.65 31.87
N VAL A 727 0.82 -5.93 30.58
CA VAL A 727 1.84 -5.96 29.54
C VAL A 727 1.74 -4.68 28.72
N VAL A 728 2.78 -3.85 28.74
CA VAL A 728 2.87 -2.65 27.90
C VAL A 728 3.58 -3.02 26.61
N ARG A 729 2.86 -3.00 25.48
CA ARG A 729 3.37 -3.36 24.16
C ARG A 729 2.94 -2.35 23.09
N PRO A 730 3.63 -2.29 21.94
CA PRO A 730 3.12 -1.52 20.79
C PRO A 730 1.71 -1.97 20.40
N ILE A 731 0.87 -1.02 20.01
CA ILE A 731 -0.50 -1.28 19.58
C ILE A 731 -0.51 -2.08 18.27
N ARG A 732 -1.55 -2.89 18.05
CA ARG A 732 -1.74 -3.72 16.84
C ARG A 732 -3.07 -3.37 16.16
N PRO A 733 -3.24 -3.69 14.86
CA PRO A 733 -4.53 -3.57 14.19
C PRO A 733 -5.66 -4.35 14.88
N GLU A 734 -5.35 -5.53 15.41
CA GLU A 734 -6.30 -6.41 16.14
C GLU A 734 -6.81 -5.80 17.43
N ASP A 735 -6.13 -4.80 17.98
CA ASP A 735 -6.56 -4.08 19.19
C ASP A 735 -7.75 -3.13 18.93
N ALA A 736 -8.25 -3.03 17.69
CA ALA A 736 -9.28 -2.08 17.31
C ALA A 736 -10.54 -2.21 18.19
N GLU A 737 -11.06 -3.41 18.36
CA GLU A 737 -12.23 -3.65 19.21
C GLU A 737 -11.95 -3.35 20.69
N GLY A 738 -10.79 -3.73 21.19
CA GLY A 738 -10.32 -3.42 22.55
C GLY A 738 -10.19 -1.92 22.79
N VAL A 739 -9.67 -1.14 21.82
CA VAL A 739 -9.59 0.33 21.89
C VAL A 739 -10.98 0.96 21.89
N ALA A 740 -11.89 0.47 21.05
CA ALA A 740 -13.27 0.96 21.03
C ALA A 740 -13.98 0.70 22.38
N ALA A 741 -13.84 -0.51 22.94
CA ALA A 741 -14.37 -0.86 24.25
C ALA A 741 -13.73 -0.03 25.37
N PHE A 742 -12.42 0.22 25.31
CA PHE A 742 -11.68 1.05 26.25
C PHE A 742 -12.22 2.49 26.25
N VAL A 743 -12.37 3.12 25.09
CA VAL A 743 -12.86 4.51 25.01
C VAL A 743 -14.30 4.64 25.50
N ARG A 744 -15.16 3.64 25.25
CA ARG A 744 -16.53 3.62 25.80
C ARG A 744 -16.57 3.52 27.32
N ARG A 745 -15.58 2.86 27.95
CA ARG A 745 -15.51 2.65 29.42
C ARG A 745 -14.91 3.82 30.16
N VAL A 746 -14.00 4.57 29.54
CA VAL A 746 -13.33 5.72 30.15
C VAL A 746 -14.33 6.86 30.36
N PRO A 747 -14.25 7.61 31.48
CA PRO A 747 -15.12 8.77 31.76
C PRO A 747 -15.13 9.77 30.59
N ALA A 748 -16.31 10.31 30.28
CA ALA A 748 -16.50 11.21 29.14
C ALA A 748 -15.60 12.46 29.21
N GLU A 749 -15.29 12.95 30.40
CA GLU A 749 -14.38 14.06 30.64
C GLU A 749 -12.95 13.73 30.22
N ASP A 750 -12.42 12.53 30.56
CA ASP A 750 -11.10 12.05 30.13
C ASP A 750 -11.03 11.86 28.60
N VAL A 751 -12.12 11.38 28.00
CA VAL A 751 -12.22 11.26 26.53
C VAL A 751 -12.19 12.64 25.88
N ARG A 752 -12.91 13.63 26.43
CA ARG A 752 -12.88 15.02 25.97
C ARG A 752 -11.47 15.61 26.09
N TYR A 753 -10.81 15.41 27.20
CA TYR A 753 -9.43 15.85 27.41
C TYR A 753 -8.43 15.25 26.39
N ARG A 754 -8.69 14.01 25.94
CA ARG A 754 -7.82 13.31 24.99
C ARG A 754 -8.08 13.71 23.54
N PHE A 755 -9.34 13.93 23.17
CA PHE A 755 -9.73 14.15 21.77
C PHE A 755 -10.18 15.60 21.49
N PHE A 756 -10.17 16.46 22.49
CA PHE A 756 -10.64 17.86 22.43
C PHE A 756 -12.11 17.98 21.94
N ASN A 757 -12.84 16.86 21.98
CA ASN A 757 -14.22 16.78 21.56
C ASN A 757 -14.96 15.71 22.39
N PRO A 758 -16.21 15.93 22.77
CA PRO A 758 -17.01 14.92 23.46
C PRO A 758 -17.40 13.81 22.50
N LEU A 759 -16.66 12.71 22.52
CA LEU A 759 -16.91 11.50 21.73
C LEU A 759 -17.51 10.42 22.63
N ARG A 760 -18.63 9.82 22.22
CA ARG A 760 -19.18 8.61 22.86
C ARG A 760 -18.66 7.33 22.23
N GLU A 761 -18.38 7.37 20.93
CA GLU A 761 -17.84 6.26 20.15
C GLU A 761 -16.81 6.77 19.14
N LEU A 762 -15.79 5.95 18.88
CA LEU A 762 -14.80 6.22 17.83
C LEU A 762 -15.36 5.78 16.47
N PRO A 763 -15.44 6.67 15.48
CA PRO A 763 -15.73 6.27 14.10
C PRO A 763 -14.73 5.24 13.59
N PRO A 764 -15.13 4.29 12.72
CA PRO A 764 -14.24 3.25 12.20
C PRO A 764 -12.94 3.79 11.59
N ALA A 765 -13.00 4.91 10.87
CA ALA A 765 -11.81 5.56 10.30
C ALA A 765 -10.85 6.09 11.37
N GLN A 766 -11.38 6.64 12.47
CA GLN A 766 -10.55 7.11 13.58
C GLN A 766 -9.97 5.93 14.36
N LEU A 767 -10.72 4.86 14.52
CA LEU A 767 -10.26 3.64 15.18
C LEU A 767 -9.11 2.99 14.37
N ALA A 768 -9.26 2.87 13.06
CA ALA A 768 -8.18 2.40 12.18
C ALA A 768 -6.93 3.28 12.29
N ARG A 769 -7.09 4.60 12.35
CA ARG A 769 -5.98 5.55 12.56
C ARG A 769 -5.26 5.36 13.90
N LEU A 770 -5.98 4.93 14.94
CA LEU A 770 -5.41 4.71 16.26
C LEU A 770 -4.68 3.37 16.38
N THR A 771 -5.04 2.35 15.62
CA THR A 771 -4.54 0.98 15.78
C THR A 771 -3.64 0.51 14.62
N GLN A 772 -3.88 0.96 13.40
CA GLN A 772 -3.08 0.59 12.24
C GLN A 772 -1.98 1.63 12.00
N ILE A 773 -0.98 1.69 12.85
CA ILE A 773 0.06 2.72 12.84
C ILE A 773 1.26 2.33 11.96
N ASP A 774 2.05 3.33 11.58
CA ASP A 774 3.37 3.16 10.99
C ASP A 774 4.43 3.41 12.08
N TYR A 775 5.07 2.34 12.54
CA TYR A 775 6.04 2.40 13.64
C TYR A 775 7.30 3.22 13.34
N ASP A 776 7.49 3.67 12.09
CA ASP A 776 8.54 4.63 11.73
C ASP A 776 8.14 6.08 11.97
N ARG A 777 6.86 6.40 11.87
CA ARG A 777 6.33 7.76 11.97
C ARG A 777 5.64 8.05 13.29
N GLU A 778 5.24 7.01 13.98
CA GLU A 778 4.56 7.11 15.28
C GLU A 778 4.79 5.85 16.11
N MET A 779 4.74 6.00 17.41
CA MET A 779 4.71 4.90 18.35
C MET A 779 3.48 5.02 19.24
N ALA A 780 2.72 3.94 19.37
CA ALA A 780 1.64 3.86 20.33
C ALA A 780 1.79 2.59 21.15
N PHE A 781 1.83 2.75 22.48
CA PHE A 781 1.79 1.65 23.43
C PHE A 781 0.38 1.46 23.98
N ALA A 782 -0.04 0.20 24.08
CA ALA A 782 -1.23 -0.23 24.81
C ALA A 782 -0.80 -1.01 26.05
N ALA A 783 -1.40 -0.70 27.18
CA ALA A 783 -1.25 -1.47 28.43
C ALA A 783 -2.36 -2.50 28.50
N ILE A 784 -2.04 -3.78 28.37
CA ILE A 784 -2.97 -4.90 28.31
C ILE A 784 -3.06 -5.56 29.68
N ALA A 785 -4.27 -5.62 30.23
CA ALA A 785 -4.60 -6.27 31.51
C ALA A 785 -5.63 -7.38 31.24
N GLY A 786 -5.18 -8.63 31.16
CA GLY A 786 -6.01 -9.72 30.65
C GLY A 786 -6.48 -9.40 29.22
N ASP A 787 -7.80 -9.45 29.00
CA ASP A 787 -8.40 -9.15 27.69
C ASP A 787 -8.78 -7.66 27.51
N SER A 788 -8.40 -6.78 28.45
CA SER A 788 -8.79 -5.38 28.41
C SER A 788 -7.61 -4.42 28.33
N ILE A 789 -7.84 -3.25 27.75
CA ILE A 789 -6.86 -2.15 27.69
C ILE A 789 -7.00 -1.27 28.94
N ALA A 790 -5.91 -1.14 29.70
CA ALA A 790 -5.82 -0.30 30.91
C ALA A 790 -5.39 1.14 30.56
N GLY A 791 -4.73 1.36 29.42
CA GLY A 791 -4.30 2.66 28.97
C GLY A 791 -3.63 2.65 27.62
N THR A 792 -3.54 3.81 26.99
CA THR A 792 -2.82 4.01 25.71
C THR A 792 -1.93 5.25 25.81
N ALA A 793 -0.72 5.18 25.27
CA ALA A 793 0.18 6.32 25.13
C ALA A 793 0.73 6.33 23.69
N ARG A 794 0.75 7.50 23.05
CA ARG A 794 1.13 7.67 21.64
C ARG A 794 2.11 8.84 21.50
N LEU A 795 3.03 8.71 20.55
CA LEU A 795 3.90 9.78 20.07
C LEU A 795 3.86 9.77 18.55
N VAL A 796 3.46 10.89 17.94
CA VAL A 796 3.42 11.09 16.48
C VAL A 796 4.51 12.07 16.11
N LEU A 797 5.39 11.70 15.16
CA LEU A 797 6.48 12.58 14.72
C LEU A 797 5.92 13.78 13.95
N ASP A 798 6.40 14.98 14.27
CA ASP A 798 5.99 16.24 13.63
C ASP A 798 6.83 16.60 12.39
N GLY A 799 7.84 15.79 12.07
CA GLY A 799 8.77 16.04 10.96
C GLY A 799 9.85 17.08 11.25
N GLN A 800 9.95 17.61 12.48
CA GLN A 800 10.86 18.67 12.93
C GLN A 800 11.78 18.23 14.08
N GLU A 801 12.30 17.02 14.05
CA GLU A 801 13.11 16.45 15.14
C GLU A 801 12.33 16.35 16.47
N GLY A 802 11.01 16.45 16.44
CA GLY A 802 10.10 16.39 17.56
C GLY A 802 8.94 15.41 17.36
N GLY A 803 8.10 15.28 18.40
CA GLY A 803 6.89 14.50 18.30
C GLY A 803 5.83 14.94 19.31
N GLU A 804 4.56 14.85 18.88
CA GLU A 804 3.40 15.16 19.69
C GLU A 804 2.94 13.92 20.48
N PHE A 805 2.88 14.03 21.80
CA PHE A 805 2.39 12.94 22.65
C PHE A 805 0.89 13.05 22.94
N ALA A 806 0.30 11.88 23.23
CA ALA A 806 -1.04 11.79 23.77
C ALA A 806 -1.15 10.58 24.71
N LEU A 807 -1.87 10.73 25.80
CA LEU A 807 -2.02 9.73 26.86
C LEU A 807 -3.47 9.62 27.31
N LEU A 808 -3.95 8.40 27.53
CA LEU A 808 -5.24 8.11 28.13
C LEU A 808 -5.12 6.87 29.02
N ILE A 809 -5.52 6.98 30.28
CA ILE A 809 -5.48 5.89 31.26
C ILE A 809 -6.88 5.70 31.84
N ASP A 810 -7.33 4.46 31.93
CA ASP A 810 -8.58 4.09 32.58
C ASP A 810 -8.57 4.54 34.07
N ALA A 811 -9.70 5.06 34.53
CA ALA A 811 -9.84 5.61 35.89
C ALA A 811 -9.40 4.60 36.96
N ALA A 812 -9.72 3.32 36.80
CA ALA A 812 -9.33 2.24 37.70
C ALA A 812 -7.81 2.00 37.77
N TRP A 813 -7.04 2.48 36.79
CA TRP A 813 -5.59 2.28 36.67
C TRP A 813 -4.78 3.56 36.94
N LYS A 814 -5.47 4.67 37.27
CA LYS A 814 -4.81 5.92 37.64
C LYS A 814 -4.12 5.76 39.01
N ARG A 815 -3.09 6.58 39.25
CA ARG A 815 -2.28 6.61 40.52
C ARG A 815 -1.37 5.38 40.75
N GLY A 816 -1.49 4.29 39.98
CA GLY A 816 -0.64 3.09 40.07
C GLY A 816 0.76 3.22 39.42
N GLY A 817 1.12 4.36 38.84
CA GLY A 817 2.40 4.59 38.15
C GLY A 817 2.37 4.27 36.67
N LEU A 818 1.28 3.70 36.14
CA LEU A 818 1.16 3.28 34.71
C LEU A 818 1.42 4.42 33.73
N ALA A 819 0.83 5.61 33.95
CA ALA A 819 1.02 6.77 33.10
C ALA A 819 2.51 7.17 32.98
N ARG A 820 3.23 7.22 34.12
CA ARG A 820 4.66 7.54 34.13
C ARG A 820 5.49 6.49 33.39
N HIS A 821 5.17 5.21 33.56
CA HIS A 821 5.84 4.11 32.86
C HIS A 821 5.63 4.23 31.34
N MET A 822 4.39 4.41 30.88
CA MET A 822 4.08 4.51 29.45
C MET A 822 4.73 5.75 28.80
N MET A 823 4.72 6.90 29.47
CA MET A 823 5.43 8.09 28.97
C MET A 823 6.95 7.88 28.93
N GLY A 824 7.53 7.25 29.96
CA GLY A 824 8.95 6.88 29.94
C GLY A 824 9.32 6.03 28.73
N ARG A 825 8.48 5.04 28.40
CA ARG A 825 8.65 4.19 27.20
C ARG A 825 8.60 4.99 25.89
N LEU A 826 7.72 5.99 25.78
CA LEU A 826 7.68 6.88 24.61
C LEU A 826 8.93 7.75 24.54
N MET A 827 9.41 8.28 25.67
CA MET A 827 10.65 9.09 25.74
C MET A 827 11.87 8.26 25.35
N ASP A 828 11.98 7.00 25.81
CA ASP A 828 13.08 6.10 25.45
C ASP A 828 13.07 5.77 23.95
N TRP A 829 11.87 5.52 23.39
CA TRP A 829 11.73 5.30 21.95
C TRP A 829 12.11 6.56 21.15
N ALA A 830 11.72 7.74 21.61
CA ALA A 830 12.04 9.02 21.00
C ALA A 830 13.57 9.27 20.99
N ARG A 831 14.25 9.06 22.14
CA ARG A 831 15.72 9.16 22.23
C ARG A 831 16.42 8.18 21.29
N GLY A 832 15.93 6.94 21.23
CA GLY A 832 16.45 5.92 20.32
C GLY A 832 16.30 6.28 18.83
N ARG A 833 15.39 7.21 18.50
CA ARG A 833 15.17 7.78 17.16
C ARG A 833 15.91 9.07 16.91
N GLY A 834 16.61 9.62 17.90
CA GLY A 834 17.32 10.90 17.79
C GLY A 834 16.42 12.13 17.79
N LEU A 835 15.20 12.00 18.34
CA LEU A 835 14.33 13.16 18.52
C LEU A 835 14.91 14.06 19.62
N ARG A 836 14.78 15.37 19.41
CA ARG A 836 15.24 16.38 20.36
C ARG A 836 14.16 16.87 21.31
N ARG A 837 12.88 16.80 20.88
CA ARG A 837 11.75 17.37 21.62
C ARG A 837 10.52 16.47 21.58
N ILE A 838 9.84 16.38 22.73
CA ILE A 838 8.46 15.87 22.81
C ILE A 838 7.57 17.01 23.29
N HIS A 839 6.43 17.19 22.62
CA HIS A 839 5.45 18.21 22.97
C HIS A 839 4.02 17.65 22.92
N GLY A 840 3.07 18.40 23.46
CA GLY A 840 1.65 18.05 23.41
C GLY A 840 0.77 19.20 23.89
N GLN A 841 -0.46 19.20 23.45
CA GLN A 841 -1.48 20.16 23.83
C GLN A 841 -2.28 19.61 25.02
N VAL A 842 -2.54 20.46 26.01
CA VAL A 842 -3.30 20.12 27.21
C VAL A 842 -4.32 21.22 27.46
N LEU A 843 -5.60 20.86 27.63
CA LEU A 843 -6.64 21.81 28.01
C LEU A 843 -6.30 22.44 29.37
N ALA A 844 -6.45 23.76 29.49
CA ALA A 844 -6.10 24.51 30.70
C ALA A 844 -6.84 24.02 31.96
N GLU A 845 -8.06 23.52 31.80
CA GLU A 845 -8.87 22.94 32.86
C GLU A 845 -8.41 21.53 33.29
N ASN A 846 -7.58 20.82 32.50
CA ASN A 846 -7.06 19.50 32.86
C ASN A 846 -5.89 19.58 33.86
N ALA A 847 -6.20 20.06 35.08
CA ALA A 847 -5.22 20.21 36.15
C ALA A 847 -4.49 18.91 36.49
N GLY A 848 -5.13 17.75 36.27
CA GLY A 848 -4.53 16.42 36.48
C GLY A 848 -3.36 16.17 35.55
N MET A 849 -3.56 16.39 34.23
CA MET A 849 -2.54 16.22 33.23
C MET A 849 -1.42 17.26 33.36
N LEU A 850 -1.75 18.51 33.64
CA LEU A 850 -0.76 19.57 33.85
C LEU A 850 0.21 19.25 35.00
N ARG A 851 -0.31 18.84 36.17
CA ARG A 851 0.56 18.37 37.27
C ARG A 851 1.40 17.15 36.90
N PHE A 852 0.83 16.22 36.13
CA PHE A 852 1.53 15.03 35.72
C PHE A 852 2.69 15.35 34.75
N VAL A 853 2.48 16.15 33.71
CA VAL A 853 3.56 16.50 32.76
C VAL A 853 4.67 17.30 33.43
N GLN A 854 4.32 18.23 34.31
CA GLN A 854 5.32 18.96 35.13
C GLN A 854 6.12 18.02 36.04
N ALA A 855 5.48 17.04 36.68
CA ALA A 855 6.15 16.06 37.54
C ALA A 855 7.09 15.09 36.79
N ILE A 856 7.00 15.01 35.45
CA ILE A 856 7.93 14.23 34.60
C ILE A 856 8.87 15.11 33.78
N GLY A 857 8.92 16.44 34.07
CA GLY A 857 9.92 17.36 33.58
C GLY A 857 9.52 18.23 32.38
N PHE A 858 8.24 18.22 31.97
CA PHE A 858 7.79 19.10 30.89
C PHE A 858 7.63 20.53 31.38
N ALA A 859 8.07 21.47 30.56
CA ALA A 859 7.71 22.89 30.70
C ALA A 859 6.33 23.13 30.06
N THR A 860 5.55 24.05 30.64
CA THR A 860 4.22 24.42 30.14
C THR A 860 4.17 25.90 29.78
N ARG A 861 3.65 26.25 28.59
CA ARG A 861 3.43 27.63 28.16
C ARG A 861 2.05 27.79 27.53
N ARG A 862 1.51 29.02 27.53
CA ARG A 862 0.25 29.34 26.86
C ARG A 862 0.41 29.21 25.34
N SER A 863 -0.59 28.64 24.68
CA SER A 863 -0.68 28.66 23.21
C SER A 863 -1.39 29.95 22.73
N GLU A 864 -1.57 30.11 21.43
CA GLU A 864 -2.40 31.17 20.85
C GLU A 864 -3.88 31.05 21.29
N ASP A 865 -4.36 29.85 21.59
CA ASP A 865 -5.66 29.58 22.15
C ASP A 865 -5.57 29.62 23.69
N PRO A 866 -6.29 30.51 24.36
CA PRO A 866 -6.24 30.65 25.82
C PRO A 866 -6.74 29.42 26.59
N GLU A 867 -7.52 28.53 25.95
CA GLU A 867 -8.02 27.29 26.55
C GLU A 867 -6.98 26.15 26.47
N ILE A 868 -5.86 26.35 25.77
CA ILE A 868 -4.83 25.33 25.52
C ILE A 868 -3.47 25.76 26.08
N LEU A 869 -2.80 24.86 26.79
CA LEU A 869 -1.40 24.97 27.16
C LEU A 869 -0.57 23.96 26.35
N GLU A 870 0.56 24.40 25.84
CA GLU A 870 1.57 23.53 25.25
C GLU A 870 2.52 23.02 26.35
N ALA A 871 2.62 21.70 26.48
CA ALA A 871 3.62 21.04 27.30
C ALA A 871 4.76 20.55 26.43
N SER A 872 6.02 20.87 26.75
CA SER A 872 7.19 20.47 25.97
C SER A 872 8.33 20.02 26.85
N LEU A 873 9.10 19.03 26.36
CA LEU A 873 10.29 18.48 27.01
C LEU A 873 11.39 18.30 25.96
N GLU A 874 12.57 18.88 26.22
CA GLU A 874 13.80 18.56 25.49
C GLU A 874 14.35 17.22 25.98
N LEU A 875 14.77 16.33 25.05
CA LEU A 875 15.13 14.93 25.32
C LEU A 875 16.62 14.70 25.61
#